data_7ebc29ed5cd7ef3d51d4909bb0f05154
#
_entry.id   7ebc29ed5cd7ef3d51d4909bb0f05154
#
_cell.length_a   1.000
_cell.length_b   1.000
_cell.length_c   1.000
_cell.angle_alpha   90.00
_cell.angle_beta   90.00
_cell.angle_gamma   90.00
#
_symmetry.space_group_name_H-M   'P 1'
#
loop_
_entity.id
_entity.type
_entity.pdbx_description
1 polymer ?
#
loop_
_entity_poly.entity_id
_entity_poly.type
_entity_poly.pdbx_seq_one_letter_code
_entity_poly.pdbx_strand_id
1 'polypeptide(L)'
;MPEKDAAPRPGYREQLTLGARPLDAPGAPITDQQARDIATGRRTWHRKASKPVSVWMFALFIVLMTHRWIPEPLWLMVHIVTLGLITNSILVWSQHFTEALLKHKLPDTARPVQLTRIYALNASMVVLMVGVVFSLYPLTVLGSVGVGAAVTWHGVALLQQMRSALPARFGVTIRYYIAASWLLPVGATFGALLAYDGLSATWHGRLLLAHEAINVLGFVGITVVGTLMTLWPTMLRTVMVPDAVVRSTRALAGLCAGLGITVAGALAGLTWLAVAGLLLYAAALALVLALMVRTTAAKKPADYATFSVAAGMVWLTAGVLFSAYLVATSPFDSLTLRPVTPIFVAGFLAQTLLGAMTYLLPARMGGGPKAVRAANKEFNRFAAGRAIMVNLSLLIFTLPVSLTGSWVRTGASLLGAFTLFTFIPLMMRGVRASVSARKAMIQARARGEVPTPDPQALAPAPVPHLRNALIGALAVALVVALGIAVDPVARARLAAPASAGSATGQTTTLAVEATADMRFTPDTVEVPVGNRLVIEVTNTDTKNAHDLTFSNGTSTGRIDPGATKSVDVGVITGDLEGWCSVVGHQAMGMTFTVVASGADAAQAGSSGAEHAGHSASSSVLASTDIDLQGDISESYQTRNATLAPVPEGENVDGRTVHRQTLDVQELPREIAPGVNLNAWTFNGSYMGPTLRGRVGDIFEITLVNNGSMGHSVDFHAGTVSPDEVMRTIAPGESLTYRFEAVRSGIWLYHCSTMPMSTHLAAGMFGAVIIDPVDLPEVDREYLLVQSEVALTEAASDQGPTAEPGEGVLTDISPEGLAAGTPTLTLFNGHATQYLRDPLTARAGERVRIWALNAGPNGELSFHVVGSQFDTAYKEGGYLLQDGVDAFGTSGGGTQALDLSAAQGGFVEMVFTEPGTYTFVNHNFAAAERGARGQIIVTGE
;
A
#
# COMPACT_ATOMS: atom_id res chain seq x y z
N MET A 1 25.65 9.13 71.08
CA MET A 1 27.06 9.55 70.99
C MET A 1 27.97 8.41 70.59
N PRO A 2 28.88 8.56 69.65
CA PRO A 2 29.01 9.56 68.57
C PRO A 2 29.06 8.87 67.14
N GLU A 3 28.79 9.75 66.21
CA GLU A 3 29.06 9.58 64.79
C GLU A 3 30.47 9.07 64.48
N LYS A 4 30.63 8.16 63.52
CA LYS A 4 31.90 7.93 62.80
C LYS A 4 31.65 8.07 61.31
N ASP A 5 32.35 9.04 60.76
CA ASP A 5 32.51 9.39 59.39
C ASP A 5 32.67 8.19 58.47
N ALA A 6 31.74 8.04 57.53
CA ALA A 6 31.92 7.21 56.36
C ALA A 6 32.36 8.06 55.19
N ALA A 7 33.61 7.83 54.68
CA ALA A 7 34.14 8.48 53.50
C ALA A 7 33.25 8.29 52.26
N PRO A 8 33.11 9.26 51.39
CA PRO A 8 32.29 9.15 50.19
C PRO A 8 32.88 8.10 49.22
N ARG A 9 32.04 7.17 48.80
CA ARG A 9 32.37 6.22 47.73
C ARG A 9 32.67 6.98 46.45
N PRO A 10 33.72 6.60 45.67
CA PRO A 10 34.05 7.29 44.43
C PRO A 10 32.89 7.17 43.44
N GLY A 11 32.50 8.30 42.88
CA GLY A 11 31.37 8.44 42.03
C GLY A 11 31.54 7.68 40.69
N TYR A 12 30.45 7.24 40.16
CA TYR A 12 30.22 6.53 38.88
C TYR A 12 30.79 7.25 37.63
N ARG A 13 31.54 8.36 37.79
CA ARG A 13 32.14 9.15 36.70
C ARG A 13 33.50 8.66 36.20
N GLU A 14 34.22 7.86 36.97
CA GLU A 14 35.58 7.45 36.58
C GLU A 14 35.66 6.20 35.73
N GLN A 15 34.60 5.41 35.61
CA GLN A 15 34.61 4.18 34.80
C GLN A 15 34.34 4.38 33.29
N LEU A 16 34.06 5.60 32.83
CA LEU A 16 33.80 5.91 31.40
C LEU A 16 35.04 6.41 30.63
N THR A 17 36.21 6.55 31.26
CA THR A 17 37.46 7.08 30.64
C THR A 17 38.48 6.02 30.26
N LEU A 18 38.24 4.73 30.52
CA LEU A 18 39.16 3.67 30.11
C LEU A 18 38.97 3.29 28.65
N GLY A 19 39.68 3.99 27.76
CA GLY A 19 39.71 3.60 26.32
C GLY A 19 40.12 4.73 25.36
N ALA A 20 40.38 5.91 25.82
CA ALA A 20 41.01 6.95 25.00
C ALA A 20 42.56 6.88 25.13
N ARG A 21 43.21 6.24 24.14
CA ARG A 21 44.65 6.44 23.94
C ARG A 21 44.90 7.93 23.72
N PRO A 22 46.00 8.51 24.23
CA PRO A 22 46.43 9.86 23.89
C PRO A 22 46.56 9.96 22.37
N LEU A 23 46.00 11.01 21.77
CA LEU A 23 46.22 11.35 20.38
C LEU A 23 47.69 11.85 20.31
N ASP A 24 48.51 11.05 19.63
CA ASP A 24 49.84 11.52 19.25
C ASP A 24 49.74 12.84 18.47
N ALA A 25 50.75 13.69 18.57
CA ALA A 25 50.79 15.02 18.00
C ALA A 25 50.45 15.02 16.50
N PRO A 26 49.75 16.04 15.98
CA PRO A 26 49.41 16.11 14.57
C PRO A 26 50.67 16.23 13.71
N GLY A 27 50.94 15.20 12.89
CA GLY A 27 52.00 15.25 11.89
C GLY A 27 53.09 14.17 11.94
N ALA A 28 53.08 13.26 12.92
CA ALA A 28 54.07 12.17 12.92
C ALA A 28 53.70 11.11 11.83
N PRO A 29 54.64 10.63 11.00
CA PRO A 29 54.40 9.61 9.99
C PRO A 29 53.98 8.31 10.71
N ILE A 30 52.85 7.71 10.23
CA ILE A 30 52.35 6.44 10.74
C ILE A 30 53.33 5.35 10.34
N THR A 31 53.86 4.60 11.31
CA THR A 31 54.72 3.44 11.03
C THR A 31 53.94 2.35 10.29
N ASP A 32 54.61 1.50 9.47
CA ASP A 32 53.98 0.37 8.78
C ASP A 32 53.25 -0.60 9.72
N GLN A 33 53.72 -0.71 10.96
CA GLN A 33 53.05 -1.49 12.02
C GLN A 33 51.73 -0.79 12.42
N GLN A 34 51.74 0.51 12.62
CA GLN A 34 50.52 1.28 12.96
C GLN A 34 49.54 1.30 11.78
N ALA A 35 50.03 1.36 10.53
CA ALA A 35 49.18 1.25 9.33
C ALA A 35 48.51 -0.12 9.21
N ARG A 36 49.24 -1.21 9.53
CA ARG A 36 48.66 -2.60 9.59
C ARG A 36 47.68 -2.74 10.73
N ASP A 37 47.94 -2.21 11.91
CA ASP A 37 47.06 -2.22 13.07
C ASP A 37 45.76 -1.42 12.81
N ILE A 38 45.85 -0.30 12.10
CA ILE A 38 44.68 0.48 11.63
C ILE A 38 43.93 -0.30 10.57
N ALA A 39 44.60 -0.99 9.64
CA ALA A 39 43.99 -1.78 8.58
C ALA A 39 43.29 -3.05 9.09
N THR A 40 43.75 -3.62 10.20
CA THR A 40 43.23 -4.86 10.84
C THR A 40 42.43 -4.59 12.11
N GLY A 41 42.43 -3.35 12.61
CA GLY A 41 41.78 -2.97 13.84
C GLY A 41 40.27 -3.20 13.88
N ARG A 42 39.70 -3.28 15.10
CA ARG A 42 38.28 -3.60 15.38
C ARG A 42 37.26 -2.80 14.57
N ARG A 43 37.55 -1.51 14.29
CA ARG A 43 36.65 -0.65 13.47
C ARG A 43 36.61 -1.10 12.01
N THR A 44 37.74 -1.41 11.44
CA THR A 44 37.89 -1.89 10.06
C THR A 44 37.31 -3.28 9.91
N TRP A 45 37.49 -4.16 10.88
CA TRP A 45 36.91 -5.50 10.90
C TRP A 45 35.39 -5.46 10.82
N HIS A 46 34.70 -4.69 11.69
CA HIS A 46 33.24 -4.59 11.64
C HIS A 46 32.71 -4.08 10.30
N ARG A 47 33.39 -3.11 9.69
CA ARG A 47 33.01 -2.60 8.37
C ARG A 47 33.14 -3.68 7.30
N LYS A 48 34.19 -4.50 7.32
CA LYS A 48 34.40 -5.62 6.40
C LYS A 48 33.40 -6.76 6.68
N ALA A 49 33.19 -7.11 7.92
CA ALA A 49 32.32 -8.20 8.38
C ALA A 49 30.84 -7.94 8.09
N SER A 50 30.40 -6.67 8.07
CA SER A 50 29.00 -6.30 7.80
C SER A 50 28.70 -6.09 6.32
N LYS A 51 29.69 -6.08 5.41
CA LYS A 51 29.46 -5.95 3.96
C LYS A 51 28.54 -7.01 3.37
N PRO A 52 28.67 -8.30 3.69
CA PRO A 52 27.79 -9.35 3.17
C PRO A 52 26.32 -9.08 3.45
N VAL A 53 25.97 -8.58 4.65
CA VAL A 53 24.57 -8.22 4.99
C VAL A 53 24.00 -7.19 4.01
N SER A 54 24.80 -6.16 3.65
CA SER A 54 24.36 -5.14 2.69
C SER A 54 24.23 -5.70 1.26
N VAL A 55 25.12 -6.61 0.87
CA VAL A 55 25.06 -7.28 -0.44
C VAL A 55 23.79 -8.14 -0.53
N TRP A 56 23.50 -8.96 0.48
CA TRP A 56 22.30 -9.78 0.52
C TRP A 56 20.99 -8.96 0.59
N MET A 57 21.01 -7.82 1.28
CA MET A 57 19.87 -6.92 1.29
C MET A 57 19.59 -6.34 -0.11
N PHE A 58 20.63 -6.01 -0.87
CA PHE A 58 20.49 -5.58 -2.25
C PHE A 58 20.05 -6.74 -3.18
N ALA A 59 20.60 -7.95 -2.97
CA ALA A 59 20.16 -9.15 -3.68
C ALA A 59 18.67 -9.46 -3.43
N LEU A 60 18.19 -9.34 -2.19
CA LEU A 60 16.76 -9.49 -1.87
C LEU A 60 15.90 -8.50 -2.64
N PHE A 61 16.33 -7.24 -2.75
CA PHE A 61 15.60 -6.23 -3.52
C PHE A 61 15.55 -6.60 -5.01
N ILE A 62 16.66 -7.06 -5.59
CA ILE A 62 16.68 -7.54 -6.99
C ILE A 62 15.72 -8.71 -7.17
N VAL A 63 15.78 -9.73 -6.31
CA VAL A 63 14.92 -10.91 -6.40
C VAL A 63 13.44 -10.53 -6.26
N LEU A 64 13.09 -9.58 -5.38
CA LEU A 64 11.73 -9.06 -5.27
C LEU A 64 11.23 -8.41 -6.57
N MET A 65 12.10 -7.70 -7.29
CA MET A 65 11.73 -7.06 -8.57
C MET A 65 11.70 -8.04 -9.75
N THR A 66 12.49 -9.13 -9.68
CA THR A 66 12.67 -10.08 -10.78
C THR A 66 12.08 -11.47 -10.50
N HIS A 67 11.33 -11.63 -9.40
CA HIS A 67 10.82 -12.92 -8.93
C HIS A 67 10.03 -13.71 -10.00
N ARG A 68 9.35 -13.01 -10.92
CA ARG A 68 8.58 -13.64 -12.01
C ARG A 68 9.45 -14.51 -12.94
N TRP A 69 10.74 -14.18 -13.09
CA TRP A 69 11.66 -14.86 -14.01
C TRP A 69 12.63 -15.82 -13.29
N ILE A 70 12.50 -15.99 -11.98
CA ILE A 70 13.39 -16.82 -11.17
C ILE A 70 12.67 -18.11 -10.78
N PRO A 71 13.25 -19.30 -11.02
CA PRO A 71 12.75 -20.55 -10.46
C PRO A 71 12.78 -20.48 -8.93
N GLU A 72 11.77 -21.07 -8.27
CA GLU A 72 11.65 -21.14 -6.79
C GLU A 72 11.86 -19.80 -6.07
N PRO A 73 11.15 -18.70 -6.47
CA PRO A 73 11.44 -17.35 -5.98
C PRO A 73 11.12 -17.20 -4.48
N LEU A 74 10.09 -17.87 -3.97
CA LEU A 74 9.73 -17.83 -2.55
C LEU A 74 10.82 -18.48 -1.69
N TRP A 75 11.31 -19.66 -2.12
CA TRP A 75 12.41 -20.35 -1.45
C TRP A 75 13.65 -19.46 -1.39
N LEU A 76 14.02 -18.86 -2.53
CA LEU A 76 15.19 -17.99 -2.62
C LEU A 76 15.07 -16.74 -1.73
N MET A 77 13.92 -16.06 -1.72
CA MET A 77 13.68 -14.90 -0.86
C MET A 77 13.76 -15.26 0.63
N VAL A 78 13.14 -16.35 1.05
CA VAL A 78 13.20 -16.83 2.44
C VAL A 78 14.64 -17.11 2.85
N HIS A 79 15.44 -17.79 2.00
CA HIS A 79 16.82 -18.15 2.33
C HIS A 79 17.79 -16.97 2.22
N ILE A 80 17.54 -15.98 1.37
CA ILE A 80 18.28 -14.71 1.41
C ILE A 80 18.05 -14.00 2.75
N VAL A 81 16.82 -13.98 3.27
CA VAL A 81 16.54 -13.37 4.57
C VAL A 81 17.20 -14.19 5.70
N THR A 82 16.99 -15.49 5.74
CA THR A 82 17.43 -16.33 6.85
C THR A 82 18.94 -16.57 6.86
N LEU A 83 19.53 -16.97 5.74
CA LEU A 83 20.96 -17.20 5.62
C LEU A 83 21.71 -15.90 5.31
N GLY A 84 21.27 -15.14 4.30
CA GLY A 84 21.95 -13.94 3.83
C GLY A 84 21.98 -12.81 4.87
N LEU A 85 20.84 -12.46 5.44
CA LEU A 85 20.74 -11.33 6.37
C LEU A 85 20.90 -11.77 7.83
N ILE A 86 20.12 -12.76 8.29
CA ILE A 86 20.04 -13.12 9.71
C ILE A 86 21.30 -13.87 10.14
N THR A 87 21.71 -14.92 9.42
CA THR A 87 22.87 -15.73 9.81
C THR A 87 24.17 -14.91 9.80
N ASN A 88 24.40 -14.08 8.77
CA ASN A 88 25.54 -13.16 8.78
C ASN A 88 25.50 -12.19 9.97
N SER A 89 24.32 -11.64 10.28
CA SER A 89 24.16 -10.75 11.43
C SER A 89 24.43 -11.47 12.74
N ILE A 90 23.99 -12.72 12.90
CA ILE A 90 24.27 -13.55 14.07
C ILE A 90 25.78 -13.75 14.25
N LEU A 91 26.51 -14.13 13.20
CA LEU A 91 27.96 -14.34 13.31
C LEU A 91 28.71 -13.08 13.74
N VAL A 92 28.32 -11.93 13.21
CA VAL A 92 28.96 -10.64 13.53
C VAL A 92 28.64 -10.18 14.96
N TRP A 93 27.35 -10.22 15.33
CA TRP A 93 26.90 -9.65 16.60
C TRP A 93 27.10 -10.59 17.78
N SER A 94 26.96 -11.90 17.63
CA SER A 94 27.26 -12.88 18.70
C SER A 94 28.73 -12.81 19.12
N GLN A 95 29.65 -12.67 18.15
CA GLN A 95 31.07 -12.44 18.43
C GLN A 95 31.29 -11.13 19.19
N HIS A 96 30.62 -10.06 18.76
CA HIS A 96 30.71 -8.75 19.42
C HIS A 96 30.21 -8.80 20.87
N PHE A 97 29.03 -9.42 21.08
CA PHE A 97 28.46 -9.56 22.42
C PHE A 97 29.30 -10.51 23.30
N THR A 98 29.87 -11.57 22.75
CA THR A 98 30.75 -12.46 23.49
C THR A 98 31.97 -11.71 24.05
N GLU A 99 32.63 -10.90 23.22
CA GLU A 99 33.75 -10.05 23.69
C GLU A 99 33.31 -9.01 24.74
N ALA A 100 32.14 -8.43 24.58
CA ALA A 100 31.63 -7.43 25.50
C ALA A 100 31.20 -8.03 26.86
N LEU A 101 30.47 -9.13 26.84
CA LEU A 101 29.87 -9.77 28.03
C LEU A 101 30.90 -10.54 28.86
N LEU A 102 31.88 -11.19 28.21
CA LEU A 102 32.98 -11.86 28.89
C LEU A 102 34.10 -10.88 29.32
N LYS A 103 34.04 -9.60 28.86
CA LYS A 103 35.14 -8.63 29.02
C LYS A 103 36.50 -9.15 28.53
N HIS A 104 36.46 -10.12 27.64
CA HIS A 104 37.64 -10.75 27.06
C HIS A 104 37.72 -10.41 25.57
N LYS A 105 38.57 -9.46 25.24
CA LYS A 105 38.79 -9.00 23.84
C LYS A 105 39.76 -9.98 23.16
N LEU A 106 39.41 -10.41 21.97
CA LEU A 106 40.31 -11.17 21.12
C LEU A 106 41.43 -10.25 20.57
N PRO A 107 42.66 -10.79 20.41
CA PRO A 107 43.76 -10.06 19.79
C PRO A 107 43.41 -9.71 18.32
N ASP A 108 44.00 -8.65 17.78
CA ASP A 108 43.75 -8.21 16.39
C ASP A 108 44.20 -9.27 15.37
N THR A 109 45.17 -10.16 15.74
CA THR A 109 45.58 -11.32 14.94
C THR A 109 44.47 -12.35 14.70
N ALA A 110 43.45 -12.43 15.56
CA ALA A 110 42.30 -13.30 15.36
C ALA A 110 41.25 -12.75 14.34
N ARG A 111 41.36 -11.49 13.97
CA ARG A 111 40.37 -10.82 13.08
C ARG A 111 40.35 -11.35 11.64
N PRO A 112 41.48 -11.67 11.00
CA PRO A 112 41.48 -12.32 9.69
C PRO A 112 40.71 -13.65 9.70
N VAL A 113 40.95 -14.52 10.70
CA VAL A 113 40.27 -15.82 10.85
C VAL A 113 38.75 -15.63 11.00
N GLN A 114 38.30 -14.63 11.76
CA GLN A 114 36.89 -14.30 11.86
C GLN A 114 36.27 -13.88 10.49
N LEU A 115 37.01 -13.09 9.69
CA LEU A 115 36.57 -12.72 8.34
C LEU A 115 36.54 -13.93 7.41
N THR A 116 37.53 -14.83 7.47
CA THR A 116 37.55 -16.07 6.68
C THR A 116 36.29 -16.91 6.93
N ARG A 117 35.87 -17.06 8.20
CA ARG A 117 34.59 -17.77 8.52
C ARG A 117 33.38 -17.14 7.87
N ILE A 118 33.28 -15.79 7.90
CA ILE A 118 32.17 -15.07 7.30
C ILE A 118 32.18 -15.24 5.77
N TYR A 119 33.35 -15.16 5.13
CA TYR A 119 33.46 -15.32 3.68
C TYR A 119 33.23 -16.78 3.25
N ALA A 120 33.71 -17.76 4.01
CA ALA A 120 33.41 -19.17 3.77
C ALA A 120 31.90 -19.46 3.86
N LEU A 121 31.22 -18.93 4.87
CA LEU A 121 29.77 -19.00 4.96
C LEU A 121 29.10 -18.46 3.70
N ASN A 122 29.48 -17.24 3.27
CA ASN A 122 28.84 -16.59 2.12
C ASN A 122 29.12 -17.33 0.81
N ALA A 123 30.32 -17.85 0.60
CA ALA A 123 30.64 -18.68 -0.58
C ALA A 123 29.77 -19.96 -0.58
N SER A 124 29.64 -20.63 0.56
CA SER A 124 28.78 -21.83 0.71
C SER A 124 27.30 -21.52 0.45
N MET A 125 26.82 -20.35 0.90
CA MET A 125 25.44 -19.92 0.63
C MET A 125 25.19 -19.69 -0.85
N VAL A 126 26.13 -19.08 -1.58
CA VAL A 126 26.00 -18.89 -3.03
C VAL A 126 25.94 -20.26 -3.73
N VAL A 127 26.84 -21.20 -3.36
CA VAL A 127 26.83 -22.57 -3.91
C VAL A 127 25.49 -23.27 -3.62
N LEU A 128 24.97 -23.16 -2.40
CA LEU A 128 23.67 -23.71 -2.02
C LEU A 128 22.53 -23.13 -2.86
N MET A 129 22.46 -21.79 -3.00
CA MET A 129 21.39 -21.12 -3.74
C MET A 129 21.43 -21.45 -5.24
N VAL A 130 22.63 -21.51 -5.84
CA VAL A 130 22.81 -21.97 -7.22
C VAL A 130 22.38 -23.44 -7.36
N GLY A 131 22.74 -24.30 -6.42
CA GLY A 131 22.34 -25.72 -6.40
C GLY A 131 20.82 -25.88 -6.43
N VAL A 132 20.08 -25.15 -5.59
CA VAL A 132 18.61 -25.26 -5.52
C VAL A 132 17.94 -24.63 -6.72
N VAL A 133 18.32 -23.38 -7.11
CA VAL A 133 17.68 -22.65 -8.21
C VAL A 133 17.82 -23.40 -9.55
N PHE A 134 18.95 -24.09 -9.76
CA PHE A 134 19.20 -24.85 -11.00
C PHE A 134 18.98 -26.36 -10.81
N SER A 135 18.38 -26.81 -9.71
CA SER A 135 18.10 -28.22 -9.39
C SER A 135 19.36 -29.12 -9.45
N LEU A 136 20.51 -28.58 -9.03
CA LEU A 136 21.80 -29.29 -9.02
C LEU A 136 22.04 -29.87 -7.60
N TYR A 137 21.46 -31.04 -7.32
CA TYR A 137 21.51 -31.67 -5.98
C TYR A 137 22.91 -31.78 -5.37
N PRO A 138 23.97 -32.17 -6.10
CA PRO A 138 25.33 -32.22 -5.53
C PRO A 138 25.82 -30.86 -5.02
N LEU A 139 25.50 -29.76 -5.72
CA LEU A 139 25.84 -28.41 -5.26
C LEU A 139 25.01 -27.99 -4.06
N THR A 140 23.75 -28.39 -3.99
CA THR A 140 22.88 -28.18 -2.83
C THR A 140 23.47 -28.84 -1.58
N VAL A 141 23.92 -30.10 -1.68
CA VAL A 141 24.56 -30.82 -0.60
C VAL A 141 25.88 -30.14 -0.21
N LEU A 142 26.75 -29.83 -1.19
CA LEU A 142 28.03 -29.17 -0.94
C LEU A 142 27.87 -27.84 -0.22
N GLY A 143 26.93 -27.03 -0.69
CA GLY A 143 26.60 -25.72 -0.10
C GLY A 143 26.06 -25.86 1.33
N SER A 144 25.15 -26.82 1.56
CA SER A 144 24.59 -27.12 2.90
C SER A 144 25.67 -27.56 3.91
N VAL A 145 26.56 -28.45 3.50
CA VAL A 145 27.70 -28.89 4.32
C VAL A 145 28.62 -27.72 4.63
N GLY A 146 28.92 -26.89 3.64
CA GLY A 146 29.76 -25.69 3.83
C GLY A 146 29.14 -24.66 4.78
N VAL A 147 27.84 -24.43 4.71
CA VAL A 147 27.10 -23.55 5.64
C VAL A 147 27.17 -24.13 7.07
N GLY A 148 26.86 -25.42 7.22
CA GLY A 148 26.93 -26.10 8.50
C GLY A 148 28.33 -26.05 9.11
N ALA A 149 29.36 -26.31 8.32
CA ALA A 149 30.77 -26.28 8.77
C ALA A 149 31.22 -24.88 9.22
N ALA A 150 30.83 -23.81 8.46
CA ALA A 150 31.21 -22.45 8.80
C ALA A 150 30.59 -22.00 10.14
N VAL A 151 29.31 -22.36 10.39
CA VAL A 151 28.63 -22.01 11.66
C VAL A 151 29.09 -22.87 12.81
N THR A 152 29.39 -24.16 12.58
CA THR A 152 30.04 -25.00 13.58
C THR A 152 31.41 -24.44 14.01
N TRP A 153 32.23 -24.01 13.03
CA TRP A 153 33.51 -23.34 13.33
C TRP A 153 33.31 -22.08 14.18
N HIS A 154 32.23 -21.30 13.90
CA HIS A 154 31.91 -20.15 14.73
C HIS A 154 31.53 -20.55 16.17
N GLY A 155 30.70 -21.59 16.37
CA GLY A 155 30.31 -22.09 17.68
C GLY A 155 31.50 -22.61 18.50
N VAL A 156 32.43 -23.34 17.86
CA VAL A 156 33.68 -23.78 18.47
C VAL A 156 34.52 -22.60 18.95
N ALA A 157 34.65 -21.56 18.13
CA ALA A 157 35.42 -20.37 18.51
C ALA A 157 34.80 -19.63 19.71
N LEU A 158 33.46 -19.54 19.76
CA LEU A 158 32.75 -18.94 20.91
C LEU A 158 32.95 -19.79 22.18
N LEU A 159 32.94 -21.14 22.07
CA LEU A 159 33.19 -22.06 23.17
C LEU A 159 34.63 -21.91 23.69
N GLN A 160 35.62 -21.87 22.82
CA GLN A 160 37.02 -21.64 23.17
C GLN A 160 37.21 -20.31 23.91
N GLN A 161 36.59 -19.23 23.38
CA GLN A 161 36.63 -17.90 24.02
C GLN A 161 35.95 -17.91 25.40
N MET A 162 34.82 -18.62 25.54
CA MET A 162 34.13 -18.73 26.83
C MET A 162 34.98 -19.54 27.85
N ARG A 163 35.70 -20.56 27.40
CA ARG A 163 36.58 -21.40 28.28
C ARG A 163 37.84 -20.64 28.72
N SER A 164 38.36 -19.74 27.88
CA SER A 164 39.55 -18.93 28.20
C SER A 164 39.25 -17.68 29.03
N ALA A 165 37.97 -17.32 29.18
CA ALA A 165 37.56 -16.15 29.94
C ALA A 165 37.27 -16.50 31.42
N LEU A 166 37.42 -15.50 32.31
CA LEU A 166 37.01 -15.66 33.71
C LEU A 166 35.47 -15.83 33.79
N PRO A 167 34.96 -16.52 34.83
CA PRO A 167 33.51 -16.64 35.02
C PRO A 167 32.80 -15.28 34.99
N ALA A 168 31.87 -15.09 34.05
CA ALA A 168 31.15 -13.88 33.88
C ALA A 168 29.66 -14.04 34.20
N ARG A 169 29.08 -13.03 34.90
CA ARG A 169 27.66 -13.03 35.26
C ARG A 169 26.70 -13.27 34.07
N PHE A 170 27.11 -12.86 32.89
CA PHE A 170 26.31 -12.97 31.67
C PHE A 170 26.75 -14.07 30.71
N GLY A 171 27.57 -15.05 31.19
CA GLY A 171 27.99 -16.18 30.41
C GLY A 171 26.82 -17.05 29.89
N VAL A 172 25.64 -16.94 30.49
CA VAL A 172 24.42 -17.63 30.03
C VAL A 172 24.08 -17.24 28.61
N THR A 173 24.19 -15.96 28.20
CA THR A 173 23.92 -15.50 26.81
C THR A 173 24.84 -16.20 25.81
N ILE A 174 26.12 -16.41 26.16
CA ILE A 174 27.07 -17.09 25.27
C ILE A 174 26.71 -18.58 25.13
N ARG A 175 26.16 -19.22 26.16
CA ARG A 175 25.65 -20.60 26.07
C ARG A 175 24.51 -20.72 25.07
N TYR A 176 23.63 -19.71 24.98
CA TYR A 176 22.60 -19.66 23.94
C TYR A 176 23.22 -19.61 22.54
N TYR A 177 24.25 -18.78 22.31
CA TYR A 177 24.92 -18.71 21.01
C TYR A 177 25.62 -20.00 20.63
N ILE A 178 26.28 -20.68 21.59
CA ILE A 178 26.92 -21.94 21.35
C ILE A 178 25.88 -23.01 21.01
N ALA A 179 24.82 -23.13 21.82
CA ALA A 179 23.74 -24.09 21.56
C ALA A 179 23.12 -23.88 20.18
N ALA A 180 22.77 -22.62 19.82
CA ALA A 180 22.22 -22.26 18.51
C ALA A 180 23.17 -22.65 17.37
N SER A 181 24.49 -22.39 17.51
CA SER A 181 25.47 -22.69 16.46
C SER A 181 25.62 -24.21 16.18
N TRP A 182 25.29 -25.08 17.14
CA TRP A 182 25.29 -26.52 16.95
C TRP A 182 24.01 -27.07 16.30
N LEU A 183 22.93 -26.31 16.32
CA LEU A 183 21.65 -26.67 15.70
C LEU A 183 21.64 -26.46 14.19
N LEU A 184 22.23 -25.37 13.68
CA LEU A 184 22.21 -25.07 12.25
C LEU A 184 22.75 -26.20 11.35
N PRO A 185 23.88 -26.86 11.64
CA PRO A 185 24.34 -27.99 10.81
C PRO A 185 23.31 -29.11 10.70
N VAL A 186 22.57 -29.41 11.78
CA VAL A 186 21.47 -30.38 11.75
C VAL A 186 20.34 -29.91 10.86
N GLY A 187 19.93 -28.62 10.99
CA GLY A 187 18.93 -28.04 10.13
C GLY A 187 19.34 -27.94 8.65
N ALA A 188 20.63 -27.65 8.35
CA ALA A 188 21.18 -27.67 7.01
C ALA A 188 21.14 -29.08 6.38
N THR A 189 21.38 -30.11 7.18
CA THR A 189 21.27 -31.53 6.76
C THR A 189 19.81 -31.84 6.36
N PHE A 190 18.83 -31.43 7.16
CA PHE A 190 17.42 -31.63 6.82
C PHE A 190 17.04 -30.84 5.55
N GLY A 191 17.59 -29.63 5.36
CA GLY A 191 17.39 -28.84 4.14
C GLY A 191 17.95 -29.50 2.88
N ALA A 192 19.15 -30.14 3.01
CA ALA A 192 19.73 -30.90 1.91
C ALA A 192 18.91 -32.18 1.58
N LEU A 193 18.35 -32.83 2.59
CA LEU A 193 17.45 -33.98 2.37
C LEU A 193 16.14 -33.57 1.71
N LEU A 194 15.57 -32.42 2.09
CA LEU A 194 14.34 -31.87 1.46
C LEU A 194 14.50 -31.53 -0.03
N ALA A 195 15.72 -31.27 -0.48
CA ALA A 195 16.01 -31.00 -1.89
C ALA A 195 16.19 -32.29 -2.74
N TYR A 196 15.99 -33.47 -2.16
CA TYR A 196 16.06 -34.74 -2.86
C TYR A 196 14.69 -35.08 -3.46
N ASP A 197 14.60 -35.20 -4.77
CA ASP A 197 13.34 -35.41 -5.51
C ASP A 197 12.66 -36.79 -5.25
N GLY A 198 13.39 -37.74 -4.67
CA GLY A 198 12.88 -39.09 -4.35
C GLY A 198 12.16 -39.23 -3.01
N LEU A 199 11.85 -38.14 -2.31
CA LEU A 199 11.18 -38.21 -1.01
C LEU A 199 9.68 -38.45 -1.18
N SER A 200 9.13 -39.37 -0.35
CA SER A 200 7.67 -39.48 -0.23
C SER A 200 7.07 -38.25 0.44
N ALA A 201 5.80 -37.94 0.13
CA ALA A 201 5.06 -36.80 0.72
C ALA A 201 5.14 -36.81 2.26
N THR A 202 4.98 -37.97 2.88
CA THR A 202 5.07 -38.13 4.34
C THR A 202 6.46 -37.76 4.88
N TRP A 203 7.55 -38.19 4.24
CA TRP A 203 8.92 -37.83 4.66
C TRP A 203 9.20 -36.35 4.39
N HIS A 204 8.66 -35.80 3.30
CA HIS A 204 8.77 -34.37 3.02
C HIS A 204 8.16 -33.53 4.16
N GLY A 205 6.93 -33.82 4.59
CA GLY A 205 6.29 -33.08 5.70
C GLY A 205 7.03 -33.25 7.05
N ARG A 206 7.55 -34.46 7.36
CA ARG A 206 8.35 -34.70 8.57
C ARG A 206 9.64 -33.90 8.58
N LEU A 207 10.39 -33.93 7.48
CA LEU A 207 11.64 -33.19 7.34
C LEU A 207 11.41 -31.69 7.29
N LEU A 208 10.30 -31.23 6.66
CA LEU A 208 9.93 -29.81 6.61
C LEU A 208 9.74 -29.23 8.02
N LEU A 209 8.96 -29.91 8.86
CA LEU A 209 8.77 -29.49 10.24
C LEU A 209 10.10 -29.50 11.03
N ALA A 210 10.92 -30.56 10.87
CA ALA A 210 12.21 -30.66 11.54
C ALA A 210 13.18 -29.57 11.07
N HIS A 211 13.24 -29.28 9.76
CA HIS A 211 14.07 -28.23 9.17
C HIS A 211 13.68 -26.84 9.70
N GLU A 212 12.39 -26.51 9.65
CA GLU A 212 11.90 -25.21 10.10
C GLU A 212 12.09 -25.03 11.62
N ALA A 213 11.72 -26.03 12.41
CA ALA A 213 11.91 -25.98 13.86
C ALA A 213 13.38 -25.78 14.25
N ILE A 214 14.32 -26.54 13.68
CA ILE A 214 15.74 -26.42 14.01
C ILE A 214 16.33 -25.07 13.55
N ASN A 215 15.99 -24.60 12.37
CA ASN A 215 16.59 -23.37 11.83
C ASN A 215 15.94 -22.11 12.40
N VAL A 216 14.61 -22.02 12.40
CA VAL A 216 13.90 -20.82 12.85
C VAL A 216 13.82 -20.76 14.38
N LEU A 217 13.32 -21.81 15.03
CA LEU A 217 13.17 -21.81 16.48
C LEU A 217 14.50 -22.14 17.18
N GLY A 218 15.30 -23.05 16.64
CA GLY A 218 16.59 -23.46 17.19
C GLY A 218 17.66 -22.40 16.94
N PHE A 219 18.19 -22.32 15.73
CA PHE A 219 19.33 -21.45 15.46
C PHE A 219 19.01 -19.95 15.68
N VAL A 220 17.96 -19.43 15.07
CA VAL A 220 17.64 -18.01 15.18
C VAL A 220 16.90 -17.71 16.48
N GLY A 221 15.86 -18.46 16.82
CA GLY A 221 15.03 -18.23 18.00
C GLY A 221 15.84 -18.26 19.29
N ILE A 222 16.65 -19.30 19.50
CA ILE A 222 17.53 -19.42 20.69
C ILE A 222 18.54 -18.28 20.71
N THR A 223 19.15 -17.89 19.57
CA THR A 223 20.08 -16.76 19.51
C THR A 223 19.41 -15.44 19.92
N VAL A 224 18.24 -15.14 19.36
CA VAL A 224 17.50 -13.91 19.68
C VAL A 224 17.08 -13.87 21.14
N VAL A 225 16.48 -14.95 21.64
CA VAL A 225 16.04 -15.06 23.03
C VAL A 225 17.22 -14.86 23.99
N GLY A 226 18.37 -15.50 23.74
CA GLY A 226 19.59 -15.32 24.54
C GLY A 226 20.13 -13.88 24.49
N THR A 227 20.08 -13.22 23.32
CA THR A 227 20.50 -11.82 23.15
C THR A 227 19.60 -10.86 23.95
N LEU A 228 18.28 -11.07 23.90
CA LEU A 228 17.31 -10.19 24.56
C LEU A 228 17.41 -10.18 26.09
N MET A 229 17.96 -11.22 26.69
CA MET A 229 18.23 -11.24 28.14
C MET A 229 19.09 -10.06 28.61
N THR A 230 20.05 -9.65 27.80
CA THR A 230 20.94 -8.51 28.09
C THR A 230 20.58 -7.26 27.30
N LEU A 231 20.13 -7.42 26.05
CA LEU A 231 19.85 -6.33 25.14
C LEU A 231 18.54 -5.61 25.50
N TRP A 232 17.48 -6.32 25.91
CA TRP A 232 16.18 -5.70 26.21
C TRP A 232 16.23 -4.68 27.36
N PRO A 233 16.79 -4.98 28.53
CA PRO A 233 17.00 -3.98 29.57
C PRO A 233 17.88 -2.79 29.12
N THR A 234 18.89 -3.08 28.29
CA THR A 234 19.79 -2.04 27.75
C THR A 234 19.07 -1.11 26.78
N MET A 235 18.21 -1.65 25.90
CA MET A 235 17.39 -0.84 24.99
C MET A 235 16.40 0.05 25.74
N LEU A 236 15.79 -0.47 26.81
CA LEU A 236 14.89 0.29 27.68
C LEU A 236 15.64 1.23 28.64
N ARG A 237 16.98 1.17 28.69
CA ARG A 237 17.82 1.95 29.62
C ARG A 237 17.38 1.74 31.07
N THR A 238 17.24 0.48 31.47
CA THR A 238 16.87 0.03 32.81
C THR A 238 17.80 -1.10 33.28
N VAL A 239 17.68 -1.47 34.55
CA VAL A 239 18.47 -2.57 35.14
C VAL A 239 17.81 -3.92 34.87
N MET A 240 18.64 -4.97 34.79
CA MET A 240 18.16 -6.33 34.62
C MET A 240 17.43 -6.81 35.89
N VAL A 241 16.36 -7.56 35.72
CA VAL A 241 15.61 -8.20 36.82
C VAL A 241 16.53 -9.17 37.58
N PRO A 242 16.52 -9.20 38.92
CA PRO A 242 17.48 -9.96 39.74
C PRO A 242 17.59 -11.46 39.40
N ASP A 243 16.46 -12.13 39.15
CA ASP A 243 16.37 -13.57 38.85
C ASP A 243 16.54 -13.93 37.35
N ALA A 244 16.89 -12.96 36.51
CA ALA A 244 16.96 -13.13 35.07
C ALA A 244 17.91 -14.23 34.62
N VAL A 245 19.10 -14.36 35.24
CA VAL A 245 20.09 -15.37 34.88
C VAL A 245 19.60 -16.81 35.15
N VAL A 246 18.95 -17.03 36.31
CA VAL A 246 18.44 -18.37 36.68
C VAL A 246 17.27 -18.74 35.75
N ARG A 247 16.34 -17.85 35.52
CA ARG A 247 15.21 -18.09 34.61
C ARG A 247 15.64 -18.30 33.16
N SER A 248 16.66 -17.56 32.71
CA SER A 248 17.23 -17.73 31.38
C SER A 248 17.90 -19.11 31.23
N THR A 249 18.61 -19.58 32.23
CA THR A 249 19.22 -20.92 32.19
C THR A 249 18.14 -22.02 32.10
N ARG A 250 17.06 -21.89 32.87
CA ARG A 250 15.90 -22.82 32.79
C ARG A 250 15.21 -22.73 31.44
N ALA A 251 15.04 -21.53 30.92
CA ALA A 251 14.43 -21.31 29.61
C ALA A 251 15.27 -21.97 28.49
N LEU A 252 16.58 -21.81 28.49
CA LEU A 252 17.46 -22.49 27.51
C LEU A 252 17.27 -24.02 27.51
N ALA A 253 17.26 -24.64 28.70
CA ALA A 253 17.03 -26.08 28.82
C ALA A 253 15.65 -26.48 28.27
N GLY A 254 14.60 -25.74 28.62
CA GLY A 254 13.24 -25.99 28.13
C GLY A 254 13.09 -25.78 26.61
N LEU A 255 13.70 -24.72 26.04
CA LEU A 255 13.71 -24.45 24.59
C LEU A 255 14.41 -25.60 23.82
N CYS A 256 15.60 -26.05 24.30
CA CYS A 256 16.32 -27.13 23.66
C CYS A 256 15.57 -28.49 23.81
N ALA A 257 14.97 -28.75 24.98
CA ALA A 257 14.18 -29.97 25.20
C ALA A 257 12.92 -29.97 24.31
N GLY A 258 12.15 -28.86 24.29
CA GLY A 258 10.99 -28.74 23.44
C GLY A 258 11.30 -28.93 21.95
N LEU A 259 12.39 -28.33 21.49
CA LEU A 259 12.88 -28.49 20.12
C LEU A 259 13.29 -29.93 19.81
N GLY A 260 14.04 -30.59 20.71
CA GLY A 260 14.43 -31.99 20.55
C GLY A 260 13.23 -32.93 20.49
N ILE A 261 12.22 -32.71 21.33
CA ILE A 261 10.98 -33.50 21.35
C ILE A 261 10.17 -33.24 20.04
N THR A 262 10.09 -31.99 19.57
CA THR A 262 9.42 -31.67 18.29
C THR A 262 10.05 -32.42 17.13
N VAL A 263 11.38 -32.37 17.01
CA VAL A 263 12.12 -33.04 15.93
C VAL A 263 12.01 -34.58 16.04
N ALA A 264 12.15 -35.13 17.23
CA ALA A 264 11.98 -36.57 17.46
C ALA A 264 10.57 -37.04 17.10
N GLY A 265 9.52 -36.27 17.48
CA GLY A 265 8.14 -36.54 17.13
C GLY A 265 7.91 -36.47 15.63
N ALA A 266 8.44 -35.45 14.96
CA ALA A 266 8.33 -35.26 13.50
C ALA A 266 8.97 -36.45 12.75
N LEU A 267 10.22 -36.79 13.06
CA LEU A 267 10.95 -37.88 12.39
C LEU A 267 10.31 -39.25 12.65
N ALA A 268 9.82 -39.49 13.88
CA ALA A 268 9.12 -40.72 14.23
C ALA A 268 7.68 -40.79 13.64
N GLY A 269 7.15 -39.70 13.09
CA GLY A 269 5.78 -39.65 12.62
C GLY A 269 4.73 -39.57 13.74
N LEU A 270 5.13 -39.15 14.93
CA LEU A 270 4.29 -39.05 16.12
C LEU A 270 3.81 -37.59 16.26
N THR A 271 2.68 -37.26 15.62
CA THR A 271 2.09 -35.91 15.58
C THR A 271 1.98 -35.28 16.97
N TRP A 272 1.39 -36.01 17.96
CA TRP A 272 1.17 -35.46 19.29
C TRP A 272 2.46 -35.24 20.08
N LEU A 273 3.50 -36.00 19.79
CA LEU A 273 4.83 -35.78 20.39
C LEU A 273 5.47 -34.51 19.83
N ALA A 274 5.33 -34.27 18.50
CA ALA A 274 5.80 -33.04 17.87
C ALA A 274 5.06 -31.81 18.42
N VAL A 275 3.73 -31.88 18.56
CA VAL A 275 2.91 -30.84 19.19
C VAL A 275 3.32 -30.58 20.63
N ALA A 276 3.49 -31.63 21.44
CA ALA A 276 3.93 -31.49 22.83
C ALA A 276 5.29 -30.79 22.94
N GLY A 277 6.22 -31.08 22.01
CA GLY A 277 7.51 -30.40 21.92
C GLY A 277 7.38 -28.91 21.62
N LEU A 278 6.52 -28.51 20.64
CA LEU A 278 6.24 -27.10 20.31
C LEU A 278 5.58 -26.37 21.49
N LEU A 279 4.65 -26.99 22.21
CA LEU A 279 4.03 -26.41 23.40
C LEU A 279 5.02 -26.26 24.56
N LEU A 280 5.96 -27.22 24.77
CA LEU A 280 7.03 -27.09 25.73
C LEU A 280 7.99 -25.94 25.37
N TYR A 281 8.30 -25.79 24.07
CA TYR A 281 9.06 -24.63 23.58
C TYR A 281 8.33 -23.30 23.86
N ALA A 282 7.04 -23.22 23.60
CA ALA A 282 6.21 -22.05 23.91
C ALA A 282 6.18 -21.73 25.43
N ALA A 283 6.06 -22.76 26.28
CA ALA A 283 6.11 -22.60 27.72
C ALA A 283 7.48 -22.09 28.22
N ALA A 284 8.57 -22.60 27.67
CA ALA A 284 9.92 -22.11 27.95
C ALA A 284 10.11 -20.65 27.45
N LEU A 285 9.56 -20.30 26.28
CA LEU A 285 9.57 -18.95 25.74
C LEU A 285 8.78 -17.99 26.65
N ALA A 286 7.66 -18.43 27.24
CA ALA A 286 6.85 -17.62 28.16
C ALA A 286 7.64 -17.19 29.41
N LEU A 287 8.64 -17.99 29.88
CA LEU A 287 9.52 -17.56 30.97
C LEU A 287 10.34 -16.33 30.60
N VAL A 288 10.81 -16.25 29.36
CA VAL A 288 11.57 -15.10 28.85
C VAL A 288 10.67 -13.89 28.61
N LEU A 289 9.48 -14.12 28.02
CA LEU A 289 8.49 -13.05 27.83
C LEU A 289 8.07 -12.43 29.17
N ALA A 290 7.90 -13.24 30.22
CA ALA A 290 7.60 -12.73 31.56
C ALA A 290 8.74 -11.83 32.10
N LEU A 291 10.02 -12.12 31.80
CA LEU A 291 11.13 -11.23 32.14
C LEU A 291 11.09 -9.93 31.34
N MET A 292 10.77 -10.01 30.03
CA MET A 292 10.61 -8.82 29.18
C MET A 292 9.46 -7.93 29.66
N VAL A 293 8.31 -8.52 30.01
CA VAL A 293 7.14 -7.79 30.54
C VAL A 293 7.49 -7.10 31.86
N ARG A 294 8.16 -7.78 32.81
CA ARG A 294 8.62 -7.19 34.07
C ARG A 294 9.57 -6.01 33.83
N THR A 295 10.51 -6.16 32.88
CA THR A 295 11.43 -5.09 32.50
C THR A 295 10.68 -3.90 31.88
N THR A 296 9.65 -4.18 31.06
CA THR A 296 8.79 -3.17 30.41
C THR A 296 7.91 -2.44 31.42
N ALA A 297 7.49 -3.12 32.49
CA ALA A 297 6.75 -2.48 33.58
C ALA A 297 7.55 -1.38 34.29
N ALA A 298 8.88 -1.57 34.41
CA ALA A 298 9.77 -0.55 34.96
C ALA A 298 10.00 0.62 33.98
N LYS A 299 10.01 0.38 32.68
CA LYS A 299 10.19 1.42 31.65
C LYS A 299 9.58 0.97 30.31
N LYS A 300 8.58 1.75 29.84
CA LYS A 300 7.84 1.45 28.61
C LYS A 300 8.71 1.63 27.35
N PRO A 301 8.48 0.83 26.30
CA PRO A 301 9.03 1.06 24.95
C PRO A 301 8.71 2.48 24.44
N ALA A 302 9.68 3.14 23.79
CA ALA A 302 9.55 4.53 23.37
C ALA A 302 10.24 4.84 22.02
N ASP A 303 10.76 3.84 21.33
CA ASP A 303 11.43 4.01 20.04
C ASP A 303 11.14 2.83 19.10
N TYR A 304 11.50 3.00 17.82
CA TYR A 304 11.25 1.97 16.80
C TYR A 304 11.92 0.64 17.13
N ALA A 305 13.12 0.68 17.69
CA ALA A 305 13.87 -0.51 18.06
C ALA A 305 13.09 -1.37 19.08
N THR A 306 12.60 -0.74 20.14
CA THR A 306 11.84 -1.41 21.20
C THR A 306 10.45 -1.86 20.74
N PHE A 307 9.74 -1.06 19.92
CA PHE A 307 8.45 -1.49 19.33
C PHE A 307 8.62 -2.71 18.42
N SER A 308 9.63 -2.68 17.55
CA SER A 308 9.88 -3.71 16.55
C SER A 308 10.30 -5.04 17.18
N VAL A 309 11.19 -4.99 18.17
CA VAL A 309 11.65 -6.20 18.90
C VAL A 309 10.52 -6.80 19.73
N ALA A 310 9.72 -5.98 20.43
CA ALA A 310 8.56 -6.46 21.17
C ALA A 310 7.54 -7.15 20.26
N ALA A 311 7.21 -6.54 19.12
CA ALA A 311 6.32 -7.13 18.14
C ALA A 311 6.89 -8.44 17.55
N GLY A 312 8.21 -8.49 17.27
CA GLY A 312 8.87 -9.70 16.80
C GLY A 312 8.74 -10.88 17.77
N MET A 313 8.78 -10.62 19.07
CA MET A 313 8.59 -11.67 20.09
C MET A 313 7.12 -12.13 20.18
N VAL A 314 6.15 -11.24 19.96
CA VAL A 314 4.73 -11.61 19.85
C VAL A 314 4.53 -12.52 18.62
N TRP A 315 5.09 -12.14 17.48
CA TRP A 315 4.99 -12.93 16.24
C TRP A 315 5.71 -14.29 16.35
N LEU A 316 6.88 -14.36 17.03
CA LEU A 316 7.52 -15.64 17.33
C LEU A 316 6.59 -16.56 18.10
N THR A 317 5.93 -16.03 19.15
CA THR A 317 5.01 -16.82 19.98
C THR A 317 3.79 -17.27 19.16
N ALA A 318 3.20 -16.38 18.40
CA ALA A 318 2.08 -16.69 17.51
C ALA A 318 2.46 -17.74 16.47
N GLY A 319 3.65 -17.63 15.87
CA GLY A 319 4.16 -18.60 14.90
C GLY A 319 4.35 -20.00 15.50
N VAL A 320 4.92 -20.12 16.71
CA VAL A 320 5.06 -21.41 17.41
C VAL A 320 3.70 -22.05 17.68
N LEU A 321 2.74 -21.28 18.20
CA LEU A 321 1.39 -21.79 18.51
C LEU A 321 0.62 -22.15 17.23
N PHE A 322 0.77 -21.38 16.16
CA PHE A 322 0.14 -21.68 14.88
C PHE A 322 0.78 -22.89 14.20
N SER A 323 2.11 -23.07 14.30
CA SER A 323 2.78 -24.31 13.86
C SER A 323 2.26 -25.52 14.63
N ALA A 324 2.08 -25.41 15.96
CA ALA A 324 1.51 -26.48 16.77
C ALA A 324 0.07 -26.82 16.33
N TYR A 325 -0.74 -25.83 15.99
CA TYR A 325 -2.09 -26.01 15.46
C TYR A 325 -2.07 -26.74 14.11
N LEU A 326 -1.24 -26.30 13.16
CA LEU A 326 -1.13 -26.93 11.84
C LEU A 326 -0.69 -28.38 11.93
N VAL A 327 0.32 -28.66 12.76
CA VAL A 327 0.78 -30.03 12.99
C VAL A 327 -0.28 -30.90 13.65
N ALA A 328 -1.09 -30.34 14.57
CA ALA A 328 -2.18 -31.08 15.23
C ALA A 328 -3.34 -31.42 14.30
N THR A 329 -3.58 -30.57 13.28
CA THR A 329 -4.77 -30.65 12.40
C THR A 329 -4.49 -31.23 11.01
N SER A 330 -3.22 -31.38 10.62
CA SER A 330 -2.83 -31.89 9.30
C SER A 330 -1.93 -33.14 9.43
N PRO A 331 -2.19 -34.21 8.69
CA PRO A 331 -1.25 -35.33 8.62
C PRO A 331 0.03 -34.92 7.87
N PHE A 332 1.13 -35.66 8.11
CA PHE A 332 2.45 -35.30 7.59
C PHE A 332 2.56 -35.35 6.06
N ASP A 333 1.74 -36.10 5.37
CA ASP A 333 1.73 -36.21 3.91
C ASP A 333 1.11 -34.96 3.22
N SER A 334 0.27 -34.24 3.94
CA SER A 334 -0.38 -32.99 3.48
C SER A 334 0.03 -31.76 4.30
N LEU A 335 1.01 -31.91 5.21
CA LEU A 335 1.47 -30.81 6.04
C LEU A 335 2.13 -29.70 5.21
N THR A 336 1.57 -28.51 5.27
CA THR A 336 2.16 -27.30 4.71
C THR A 336 2.41 -26.25 5.80
N LEU A 337 3.62 -25.69 5.84
CA LEU A 337 4.00 -24.60 6.74
C LEU A 337 4.02 -23.22 6.03
N ARG A 338 3.55 -23.16 4.76
CA ARG A 338 3.45 -21.89 4.02
C ARG A 338 2.68 -20.78 4.77
N PRO A 339 1.55 -21.06 5.47
CA PRO A 339 0.84 -20.03 6.23
C PRO A 339 1.64 -19.41 7.37
N VAL A 340 2.63 -20.14 7.93
CA VAL A 340 3.48 -19.65 9.03
C VAL A 340 4.65 -18.81 8.51
N THR A 341 5.07 -18.99 7.26
CA THR A 341 6.22 -18.31 6.67
C THR A 341 6.18 -16.77 6.84
N PRO A 342 5.10 -16.04 6.51
CA PRO A 342 5.07 -14.59 6.71
C PRO A 342 5.15 -14.18 8.18
N ILE A 343 4.60 -15.01 9.09
CA ILE A 343 4.67 -14.80 10.54
C ILE A 343 6.13 -14.85 11.01
N PHE A 344 6.87 -15.86 10.59
CA PHE A 344 8.28 -15.96 10.97
C PHE A 344 9.15 -14.96 10.20
N VAL A 345 9.06 -14.89 8.88
CA VAL A 345 9.98 -14.07 8.07
C VAL A 345 9.76 -12.57 8.28
N ALA A 346 8.55 -12.08 8.10
CA ALA A 346 8.25 -10.66 8.25
C ALA A 346 7.95 -10.27 9.70
N GLY A 347 7.17 -11.09 10.41
CA GLY A 347 6.75 -10.81 11.78
C GLY A 347 7.88 -10.93 12.79
N PHE A 348 8.59 -12.04 12.80
CA PHE A 348 9.65 -12.28 13.77
C PHE A 348 11.03 -11.83 13.26
N LEU A 349 11.53 -12.44 12.18
CA LEU A 349 12.93 -12.30 11.77
C LEU A 349 13.25 -10.87 11.31
N ALA A 350 12.50 -10.33 10.35
CA ALA A 350 12.78 -9.01 9.79
C ALA A 350 12.59 -7.91 10.85
N GLN A 351 11.49 -7.92 11.60
CA GLN A 351 11.25 -6.91 12.63
C GLN A 351 12.30 -6.94 13.74
N THR A 352 12.69 -8.13 14.22
CA THR A 352 13.71 -8.26 15.26
C THR A 352 15.08 -7.79 14.76
N LEU A 353 15.46 -8.16 13.52
CA LEU A 353 16.71 -7.71 12.92
C LEU A 353 16.75 -6.19 12.75
N LEU A 354 15.73 -5.60 12.13
CA LEU A 354 15.67 -4.15 11.86
C LEU A 354 15.58 -3.35 13.17
N GLY A 355 14.84 -3.85 14.16
CA GLY A 355 14.77 -3.28 15.50
C GLY A 355 16.15 -3.28 16.19
N ALA A 356 16.84 -4.42 16.20
CA ALA A 356 18.17 -4.55 16.76
C ALA A 356 19.19 -3.64 16.03
N MET A 357 19.16 -3.61 14.69
CA MET A 357 20.03 -2.75 13.89
C MET A 357 19.78 -1.25 14.14
N THR A 358 18.53 -0.84 14.28
CA THR A 358 18.16 0.54 14.63
C THR A 358 18.81 0.98 15.94
N TYR A 359 18.93 0.08 16.92
CA TYR A 359 19.57 0.36 18.21
C TYR A 359 21.11 0.28 18.14
N LEU A 360 21.65 -0.77 17.50
CA LEU A 360 23.07 -1.09 17.54
C LEU A 360 23.92 -0.25 16.59
N LEU A 361 23.42 0.06 15.39
CA LEU A 361 24.18 0.81 14.37
C LEU A 361 24.63 2.19 14.84
N PRO A 362 23.75 3.07 15.41
CA PRO A 362 24.16 4.40 15.89
C PRO A 362 25.28 4.35 16.93
N ALA A 363 25.18 3.41 17.89
CA ALA A 363 26.20 3.22 18.91
C ALA A 363 27.55 2.77 18.30
N ARG A 364 27.48 1.97 17.23
CA ARG A 364 28.66 1.40 16.56
C ARG A 364 29.36 2.36 15.61
N MET A 365 28.62 3.31 14.97
CA MET A 365 29.20 4.33 14.11
C MET A 365 30.16 5.27 14.88
N GLY A 366 30.00 5.40 16.17
CA GLY A 366 30.85 6.21 17.04
C GLY A 366 30.70 7.72 16.79
N GLY A 367 31.68 8.51 17.17
CA GLY A 367 31.63 9.99 17.01
C GLY A 367 31.09 10.72 18.24
N GLY A 368 30.89 10.01 19.36
CA GLY A 368 30.45 10.58 20.62
C GLY A 368 28.94 10.78 20.74
N PRO A 369 28.44 11.24 21.90
CA PRO A 369 27.00 11.30 22.21
C PRO A 369 26.16 12.16 21.23
N LYS A 370 26.71 13.26 20.70
CA LYS A 370 26.04 14.15 19.75
C LYS A 370 25.78 13.43 18.41
N ALA A 371 26.78 12.70 17.89
CA ALA A 371 26.67 11.96 16.64
C ALA A 371 25.68 10.78 16.76
N VAL A 372 25.69 10.06 17.88
CA VAL A 372 24.75 8.98 18.17
C VAL A 372 23.31 9.51 18.27
N ARG A 373 23.09 10.65 18.94
CA ARG A 373 21.76 11.28 19.03
C ARG A 373 21.26 11.73 17.66
N ALA A 374 22.11 12.33 16.83
CA ALA A 374 21.74 12.75 15.48
C ALA A 374 21.30 11.56 14.62
N ALA A 375 22.02 10.44 14.68
CA ALA A 375 21.62 9.21 13.99
C ALA A 375 20.32 8.65 14.54
N ASN A 376 20.15 8.54 15.86
CA ASN A 376 18.94 8.02 16.50
C ASN A 376 17.69 8.83 16.15
N LYS A 377 17.80 10.15 16.00
CA LYS A 377 16.70 11.00 15.55
C LYS A 377 16.18 10.56 14.18
N GLU A 378 17.06 10.29 13.22
CA GLU A 378 16.69 9.86 11.87
C GLU A 378 16.14 8.43 11.87
N PHE A 379 16.76 7.49 12.59
CA PHE A 379 16.26 6.10 12.68
C PHE A 379 14.88 5.98 13.33
N ASN A 380 14.53 6.89 14.23
CA ASN A 380 13.26 6.90 14.95
C ASN A 380 12.18 7.79 14.33
N ARG A 381 12.40 8.30 13.10
CA ARG A 381 11.34 9.01 12.39
C ARG A 381 10.11 8.13 12.21
N PHE A 382 8.96 8.65 12.59
CA PHE A 382 7.66 7.98 12.49
C PHE A 382 7.64 6.57 13.11
N ALA A 383 8.32 6.38 14.25
CA ALA A 383 8.58 5.07 14.86
C ALA A 383 7.30 4.26 15.14
N ALA A 384 6.33 4.86 15.85
CA ALA A 384 5.07 4.19 16.18
C ALA A 384 4.23 3.90 14.93
N GLY A 385 4.17 4.83 13.97
CA GLY A 385 3.42 4.65 12.73
C GLY A 385 3.97 3.49 11.88
N ARG A 386 5.31 3.40 11.73
CA ARG A 386 5.94 2.28 11.03
C ARG A 386 5.66 0.94 11.71
N ALA A 387 5.75 0.89 13.05
CA ALA A 387 5.44 -0.32 13.79
C ALA A 387 3.97 -0.75 13.58
N ILE A 388 3.03 0.17 13.64
CA ILE A 388 1.60 -0.10 13.40
C ILE A 388 1.37 -0.58 11.95
N MET A 389 1.91 0.14 10.95
CA MET A 389 1.75 -0.25 9.54
C MET A 389 2.24 -1.67 9.27
N VAL A 390 3.45 -2.03 9.73
CA VAL A 390 3.99 -3.39 9.53
C VAL A 390 3.11 -4.43 10.19
N ASN A 391 2.72 -4.23 11.46
CA ASN A 391 2.03 -5.27 12.22
C ASN A 391 0.57 -5.44 11.81
N LEU A 392 -0.16 -4.36 11.51
CA LEU A 392 -1.52 -4.46 10.99
C LEU A 392 -1.54 -5.02 9.55
N SER A 393 -0.62 -4.59 8.69
CA SER A 393 -0.48 -5.15 7.34
C SER A 393 -0.21 -6.65 7.37
N LEU A 394 0.68 -7.09 8.26
CA LEU A 394 0.99 -8.51 8.42
C LEU A 394 -0.19 -9.29 8.99
N LEU A 395 -0.90 -8.73 9.97
CA LEU A 395 -2.12 -9.33 10.52
C LEU A 395 -3.16 -9.57 9.43
N ILE A 396 -3.44 -8.54 8.62
CA ILE A 396 -4.39 -8.64 7.49
C ILE A 396 -3.91 -9.71 6.49
N PHE A 397 -2.62 -9.72 6.17
CA PHE A 397 -2.05 -10.68 5.22
C PHE A 397 -2.15 -12.13 5.71
N THR A 398 -2.08 -12.39 7.01
CA THR A 398 -2.17 -13.74 7.61
C THR A 398 -3.61 -14.24 7.77
N LEU A 399 -4.62 -13.37 7.68
CA LEU A 399 -6.02 -13.79 7.70
C LEU A 399 -6.38 -14.59 6.43
N PRO A 400 -7.38 -15.49 6.48
CA PRO A 400 -7.86 -16.20 5.30
C PRO A 400 -8.29 -15.25 4.17
N VAL A 401 -8.00 -15.63 2.92
CA VAL A 401 -8.37 -14.84 1.72
C VAL A 401 -9.87 -14.63 1.63
N SER A 402 -10.65 -15.62 2.06
CA SER A 402 -12.12 -15.54 2.11
C SER A 402 -12.66 -14.38 2.96
N LEU A 403 -11.87 -13.93 3.95
CA LEU A 403 -12.23 -12.80 4.82
C LEU A 403 -11.72 -11.45 4.30
N THR A 404 -10.59 -11.44 3.59
CA THR A 404 -9.88 -10.19 3.25
C THR A 404 -9.91 -9.83 1.77
N GLY A 405 -10.17 -10.79 0.88
CA GLY A 405 -10.01 -10.62 -0.56
C GLY A 405 -8.54 -10.53 -1.01
N SER A 406 -8.27 -10.74 -2.30
CA SER A 406 -6.90 -10.74 -2.81
C SER A 406 -6.32 -9.33 -2.94
N TRP A 407 -7.12 -8.34 -3.31
CA TRP A 407 -6.69 -6.94 -3.45
C TRP A 407 -6.29 -6.30 -2.12
N VAL A 408 -7.06 -6.54 -1.05
CA VAL A 408 -6.73 -6.09 0.31
C VAL A 408 -5.42 -6.71 0.78
N ARG A 409 -5.22 -8.02 0.54
CA ARG A 409 -3.96 -8.70 0.92
C ARG A 409 -2.76 -8.18 0.13
N THR A 410 -2.92 -7.93 -1.16
CA THR A 410 -1.86 -7.35 -2.01
C THR A 410 -1.48 -5.96 -1.51
N GLY A 411 -2.45 -5.09 -1.29
CA GLY A 411 -2.23 -3.76 -0.74
C GLY A 411 -1.55 -3.79 0.63
N ALA A 412 -2.01 -4.63 1.53
CA ALA A 412 -1.41 -4.81 2.86
C ALA A 412 0.05 -5.31 2.75
N SER A 413 0.34 -6.30 1.88
CA SER A 413 1.69 -6.81 1.69
C SER A 413 2.65 -5.75 1.14
N LEU A 414 2.20 -4.96 0.17
CA LEU A 414 2.97 -3.85 -0.40
C LEU A 414 3.26 -2.77 0.65
N LEU A 415 2.26 -2.36 1.44
CA LEU A 415 2.44 -1.37 2.50
C LEU A 415 3.40 -1.88 3.59
N GLY A 416 3.24 -3.13 4.03
CA GLY A 416 4.12 -3.76 5.02
C GLY A 416 5.57 -3.86 4.52
N ALA A 417 5.78 -4.36 3.31
CA ALA A 417 7.08 -4.47 2.68
C ALA A 417 7.74 -3.09 2.48
N PHE A 418 7.02 -2.13 1.90
CA PHE A 418 7.49 -0.75 1.75
C PHE A 418 7.93 -0.15 3.09
N THR A 419 7.13 -0.37 4.14
CA THR A 419 7.44 0.14 5.48
C THR A 419 8.72 -0.48 6.05
N LEU A 420 8.95 -1.78 5.88
CA LEU A 420 10.21 -2.44 6.26
C LEU A 420 11.39 -1.88 5.46
N PHE A 421 11.25 -1.68 4.15
CA PHE A 421 12.29 -1.11 3.30
C PHE A 421 12.63 0.37 3.61
N THR A 422 11.74 1.13 4.27
CA THR A 422 12.07 2.49 4.76
C THR A 422 13.29 2.51 5.69
N PHE A 423 13.67 1.37 6.26
CA PHE A 423 14.90 1.24 7.04
C PHE A 423 16.14 1.69 6.24
N ILE A 424 16.22 1.38 4.95
CA ILE A 424 17.39 1.71 4.10
C ILE A 424 17.59 3.23 3.98
N PRO A 425 16.61 4.03 3.50
CA PRO A 425 16.77 5.48 3.42
C PRO A 425 16.97 6.13 4.80
N LEU A 426 16.30 5.64 5.85
CA LEU A 426 16.51 6.14 7.20
C LEU A 426 17.91 5.82 7.73
N MET A 427 18.45 4.65 7.42
CA MET A 427 19.85 4.30 7.73
C MET A 427 20.82 5.25 7.02
N MET A 428 20.63 5.51 5.72
CA MET A 428 21.47 6.45 4.96
C MET A 428 21.40 7.87 5.55
N ARG A 429 20.21 8.35 5.90
CA ARG A 429 20.02 9.64 6.58
C ARG A 429 20.71 9.65 7.95
N GLY A 430 20.56 8.61 8.74
CA GLY A 430 21.20 8.47 10.05
C GLY A 430 22.73 8.47 9.96
N VAL A 431 23.30 7.78 8.98
CA VAL A 431 24.74 7.80 8.71
C VAL A 431 25.20 9.22 8.34
N ARG A 432 24.50 9.90 7.42
CA ARG A 432 24.82 11.28 7.02
C ARG A 432 24.74 12.24 8.22
N ALA A 433 23.68 12.15 9.03
CA ALA A 433 23.50 12.99 10.22
C ALA A 433 24.62 12.77 11.26
N SER A 434 25.02 11.51 11.47
CA SER A 434 26.14 11.17 12.37
C SER A 434 27.48 11.74 11.87
N VAL A 435 27.77 11.62 10.58
CA VAL A 435 28.99 12.14 9.94
C VAL A 435 29.02 13.68 10.01
N SER A 436 27.92 14.36 9.70
CA SER A 436 27.79 15.82 9.80
C SER A 436 28.00 16.32 11.23
N ALA A 437 27.35 15.70 12.21
CA ALA A 437 27.52 16.04 13.62
C ALA A 437 28.97 15.85 14.10
N ARG A 438 29.64 14.79 13.61
CA ARG A 438 31.06 14.56 13.90
C ARG A 438 31.97 15.62 13.26
N LYS A 439 31.74 15.99 11.99
CA LYS A 439 32.49 17.05 11.30
C LYS A 439 32.35 18.39 12.03
N ALA A 440 31.10 18.76 12.37
CA ALA A 440 30.83 20.00 13.12
C ALA A 440 31.54 20.02 14.48
N MET A 441 31.58 18.90 15.20
CA MET A 441 32.28 18.81 16.49
C MET A 441 33.82 18.93 16.33
N ILE A 442 34.41 18.37 15.29
CA ILE A 442 35.85 18.50 14.99
C ILE A 442 36.17 19.97 14.66
N GLN A 443 35.33 20.62 13.83
CA GLN A 443 35.50 22.03 13.47
C GLN A 443 35.37 22.98 14.70
N ALA A 444 34.38 22.75 15.57
CA ALA A 444 34.19 23.50 16.80
C ALA A 444 35.43 23.37 17.73
N ARG A 445 35.98 22.15 17.87
CA ARG A 445 37.24 21.96 18.62
C ARG A 445 38.42 22.66 17.97
N ALA A 446 38.51 22.65 16.63
CA ALA A 446 39.60 23.39 15.93
C ALA A 446 39.51 24.91 16.11
N ARG A 447 38.29 25.45 16.37
CA ARG A 447 38.07 26.87 16.69
C ARG A 447 38.24 27.21 18.19
N GLY A 448 38.63 26.23 19.01
CA GLY A 448 38.81 26.47 20.48
C GLY A 448 37.48 26.54 21.25
N GLU A 449 36.36 26.24 20.58
CA GLU A 449 35.06 26.23 21.24
C GLU A 449 34.93 24.99 22.14
N VAL A 450 34.87 25.19 23.47
CA VAL A 450 34.54 24.12 24.41
C VAL A 450 33.00 23.96 24.39
N PRO A 451 32.45 22.81 23.93
CA PRO A 451 31.02 22.63 23.94
C PRO A 451 30.49 22.60 25.38
N THR A 452 29.90 23.69 25.84
CA THR A 452 29.12 23.67 27.09
C THR A 452 27.98 22.64 26.96
N PRO A 453 27.79 21.77 27.96
CA PRO A 453 26.61 20.88 27.97
C PRO A 453 25.37 21.77 28.12
N ASP A 454 24.56 21.85 27.08
CA ASP A 454 23.20 22.41 27.16
C ASP A 454 22.30 21.42 27.89
N PRO A 455 21.83 21.68 29.12
CA PRO A 455 20.95 20.77 29.82
C PRO A 455 19.60 20.57 29.14
N GLN A 456 19.11 21.58 28.40
CA GLN A 456 17.85 21.50 27.65
C GLN A 456 17.99 20.67 26.36
N ALA A 457 19.19 20.63 25.77
CA ALA A 457 19.49 19.73 24.64
C ALA A 457 19.64 18.24 25.06
N LEU A 458 19.62 17.95 26.36
CA LEU A 458 19.69 16.59 26.91
C LEU A 458 18.30 15.93 27.06
N ALA A 459 17.22 16.71 27.13
CA ALA A 459 15.87 16.19 27.19
C ALA A 459 15.45 15.71 25.78
N PRO A 460 14.99 14.45 25.63
CA PRO A 460 14.41 14.01 24.37
C PRO A 460 13.15 14.83 24.09
N ALA A 461 13.07 15.44 22.90
CA ALA A 461 11.84 16.10 22.47
C ALA A 461 10.66 15.12 22.56
N PRO A 462 9.49 15.54 23.05
CA PRO A 462 8.33 14.66 23.15
C PRO A 462 7.96 14.17 21.74
N VAL A 463 8.06 12.85 21.53
CA VAL A 463 7.67 12.22 20.28
C VAL A 463 6.16 11.98 20.33
N PRO A 464 5.36 12.46 19.36
CA PRO A 464 3.90 12.27 19.36
C PRO A 464 3.55 10.83 18.93
N HIS A 465 3.85 9.85 19.78
CA HIS A 465 3.67 8.43 19.47
C HIS A 465 2.23 8.09 19.11
N LEU A 466 1.25 8.64 19.85
CA LEU A 466 -0.16 8.39 19.58
C LEU A 466 -0.59 8.91 18.20
N ARG A 467 -0.24 10.17 17.88
CA ARG A 467 -0.51 10.75 16.57
C ARG A 467 0.10 9.92 15.44
N ASN A 468 1.38 9.54 15.57
CA ASN A 468 2.07 8.73 14.56
C ASN A 468 1.45 7.33 14.43
N ALA A 469 1.01 6.72 15.53
CA ALA A 469 0.32 5.43 15.51
C ALA A 469 -1.04 5.53 14.79
N LEU A 470 -1.81 6.59 15.07
CA LEU A 470 -3.09 6.85 14.40
C LEU A 470 -2.92 7.07 12.89
N ILE A 471 -1.93 7.85 12.47
CA ILE A 471 -1.62 8.04 11.04
C ILE A 471 -1.23 6.68 10.40
N GLY A 472 -0.44 5.86 11.09
CA GLY A 472 -0.10 4.52 10.60
C GLY A 472 -1.32 3.61 10.47
N ALA A 473 -2.23 3.63 11.43
CA ALA A 473 -3.48 2.89 11.38
C ALA A 473 -4.40 3.38 10.25
N LEU A 474 -4.49 4.70 10.06
CA LEU A 474 -5.26 5.32 8.97
C LEU A 474 -4.71 4.92 7.60
N ALA A 475 -3.39 4.88 7.44
CA ALA A 475 -2.76 4.42 6.19
C ALA A 475 -3.14 2.96 5.87
N VAL A 476 -3.17 2.08 6.88
CA VAL A 476 -3.64 0.69 6.70
C VAL A 476 -5.13 0.66 6.36
N ALA A 477 -5.96 1.43 7.09
CA ALA A 477 -7.40 1.50 6.81
C ALA A 477 -7.68 2.00 5.39
N LEU A 478 -6.92 2.99 4.90
CA LEU A 478 -7.03 3.48 3.53
C LEU A 478 -6.68 2.39 2.51
N VAL A 479 -5.60 1.63 2.73
CA VAL A 479 -5.21 0.51 1.85
C VAL A 479 -6.28 -0.58 1.84
N VAL A 480 -6.89 -0.88 2.99
CA VAL A 480 -8.01 -1.84 3.08
C VAL A 480 -9.22 -1.31 2.31
N ALA A 481 -9.60 -0.05 2.52
CA ALA A 481 -10.71 0.58 1.83
C ALA A 481 -10.50 0.60 0.30
N LEU A 482 -9.30 0.97 -0.16
CA LEU A 482 -8.94 0.92 -1.59
C LEU A 482 -8.97 -0.52 -2.13
N GLY A 483 -8.44 -1.49 -1.38
CA GLY A 483 -8.48 -2.90 -1.76
C GLY A 483 -9.90 -3.43 -1.91
N ILE A 484 -10.82 -3.04 -1.03
CA ILE A 484 -12.25 -3.38 -1.14
C ILE A 484 -12.89 -2.65 -2.34
N ALA A 485 -12.58 -1.38 -2.53
CA ALA A 485 -13.15 -0.56 -3.61
C ALA A 485 -12.75 -1.04 -5.01
N VAL A 486 -11.55 -1.60 -5.18
CA VAL A 486 -11.09 -2.17 -6.46
C VAL A 486 -11.37 -3.66 -6.61
N ASP A 487 -11.86 -4.34 -5.55
CA ASP A 487 -12.15 -5.77 -5.59
C ASP A 487 -13.47 -6.02 -6.33
N PRO A 488 -13.45 -6.64 -7.52
CA PRO A 488 -14.68 -6.89 -8.29
C PRO A 488 -15.66 -7.79 -7.54
N VAL A 489 -15.17 -8.72 -6.71
CA VAL A 489 -16.02 -9.61 -5.89
C VAL A 489 -16.73 -8.83 -4.78
N ALA A 490 -16.03 -7.92 -4.11
CA ALA A 490 -16.63 -7.09 -3.08
C ALA A 490 -17.68 -6.14 -3.68
N ARG A 491 -17.41 -5.57 -4.85
CA ARG A 491 -18.38 -4.74 -5.59
C ARG A 491 -19.63 -5.54 -6.00
N ALA A 492 -19.44 -6.73 -6.57
CA ALA A 492 -20.55 -7.58 -6.97
C ALA A 492 -21.47 -7.99 -5.78
N ARG A 493 -20.88 -8.26 -4.61
CA ARG A 493 -21.66 -8.55 -3.38
C ARG A 493 -22.47 -7.36 -2.86
N LEU A 494 -22.00 -6.15 -3.08
CA LEU A 494 -22.70 -4.92 -2.70
C LEU A 494 -23.80 -4.56 -3.70
N ALA A 495 -23.67 -5.02 -4.96
CA ALA A 495 -24.59 -4.72 -6.06
C ALA A 495 -25.68 -5.77 -6.28
N ALA A 496 -25.64 -6.95 -5.62
CA ALA A 496 -26.57 -8.04 -5.88
C ALA A 496 -27.91 -7.86 -5.15
N PRO A 497 -29.03 -7.64 -5.86
CA PRO A 497 -30.37 -7.84 -5.31
C PRO A 497 -30.65 -9.35 -5.20
N ALA A 498 -31.29 -9.76 -4.12
CA ALA A 498 -31.74 -11.13 -3.93
C ALA A 498 -32.95 -11.42 -4.84
N SER A 499 -32.70 -11.81 -6.09
CA SER A 499 -33.78 -12.29 -7.00
C SER A 499 -33.89 -13.80 -6.94
N ALA A 500 -35.00 -14.29 -6.36
CA ALA A 500 -35.41 -15.67 -6.43
C ALA A 500 -36.13 -15.92 -7.77
N GLY A 501 -35.42 -16.43 -8.79
CA GLY A 501 -36.02 -16.94 -10.02
C GLY A 501 -36.77 -18.27 -9.79
N SER A 502 -37.80 -18.56 -10.59
CA SER A 502 -38.54 -19.81 -10.50
C SER A 502 -37.67 -21.00 -10.95
N ALA A 503 -37.35 -21.89 -10.02
CA ALA A 503 -36.52 -23.06 -10.29
C ALA A 503 -37.28 -24.15 -11.06
N THR A 504 -36.65 -24.76 -12.08
CA THR A 504 -37.17 -25.96 -12.79
C THR A 504 -37.06 -27.21 -11.94
N GLY A 505 -36.29 -27.21 -10.86
CA GLY A 505 -35.99 -28.38 -10.05
C GLY A 505 -34.86 -29.25 -10.60
N GLN A 506 -34.30 -28.92 -11.79
CA GLN A 506 -33.20 -29.65 -12.39
C GLN A 506 -31.85 -29.01 -12.06
N THR A 507 -30.82 -29.85 -11.91
CA THR A 507 -29.42 -29.39 -11.67
C THR A 507 -28.57 -29.73 -12.89
N THR A 508 -27.86 -28.74 -13.42
CA THR A 508 -26.85 -28.92 -14.45
C THR A 508 -25.48 -28.93 -13.75
N THR A 509 -24.71 -30.01 -13.90
CA THR A 509 -23.35 -30.12 -13.34
C THR A 509 -22.34 -30.11 -14.48
N LEU A 510 -21.30 -29.27 -14.40
CA LEU A 510 -20.29 -29.12 -15.43
C LEU A 510 -18.89 -29.20 -14.80
N ALA A 511 -17.94 -29.77 -15.54
CA ALA A 511 -16.51 -29.78 -15.19
C ALA A 511 -15.79 -28.71 -16.00
N VAL A 512 -14.94 -27.96 -15.32
CA VAL A 512 -14.13 -26.86 -15.89
C VAL A 512 -12.69 -26.99 -15.39
N GLU A 513 -11.72 -26.81 -16.26
CA GLU A 513 -10.30 -26.79 -15.91
C GLU A 513 -9.77 -25.36 -15.84
N ALA A 514 -9.03 -25.06 -14.79
CA ALA A 514 -8.25 -23.81 -14.67
C ALA A 514 -6.80 -24.12 -15.05
N THR A 515 -6.34 -23.57 -16.17
CA THR A 515 -5.07 -23.96 -16.83
C THR A 515 -3.92 -22.99 -16.54
N ALA A 516 -2.69 -23.45 -16.73
CA ALA A 516 -1.47 -22.65 -16.59
C ALA A 516 -1.38 -21.46 -17.57
N ASP A 517 -2.16 -21.51 -18.67
CA ASP A 517 -2.24 -20.41 -19.64
C ASP A 517 -3.19 -19.28 -19.21
N MET A 518 -3.62 -19.29 -17.95
CA MET A 518 -4.57 -18.33 -17.37
C MET A 518 -5.92 -18.32 -18.09
N ARG A 519 -6.47 -19.53 -18.32
CA ARG A 519 -7.77 -19.72 -18.94
C ARG A 519 -8.61 -20.74 -18.20
N PHE A 520 -9.92 -20.66 -18.38
CA PHE A 520 -10.86 -21.73 -18.07
C PHE A 520 -11.14 -22.53 -19.35
N THR A 521 -11.26 -23.84 -19.20
CA THR A 521 -11.58 -24.73 -20.33
C THR A 521 -12.72 -25.70 -19.93
N PRO A 522 -13.92 -25.61 -20.54
CA PRO A 522 -14.33 -24.54 -21.45
C PRO A 522 -14.42 -23.18 -20.76
N ASP A 523 -14.36 -22.08 -21.52
CA ASP A 523 -14.50 -20.70 -21.01
C ASP A 523 -15.94 -20.17 -21.15
N THR A 524 -16.79 -20.91 -21.89
CA THR A 524 -18.20 -20.59 -22.11
C THR A 524 -19.03 -21.85 -22.03
N VAL A 525 -20.15 -21.78 -21.31
CA VAL A 525 -21.09 -22.90 -21.13
C VAL A 525 -22.54 -22.45 -21.28
N GLU A 526 -23.37 -23.29 -21.86
CA GLU A 526 -24.84 -23.06 -22.00
C GLU A 526 -25.61 -23.80 -20.92
N VAL A 527 -26.50 -23.08 -20.23
CA VAL A 527 -27.34 -23.64 -19.15
C VAL A 527 -28.78 -23.22 -19.33
N PRO A 528 -29.77 -24.15 -19.31
CA PRO A 528 -31.20 -23.82 -19.43
C PRO A 528 -31.65 -22.92 -18.27
N VAL A 529 -32.42 -21.87 -18.62
CA VAL A 529 -33.04 -20.98 -17.63
C VAL A 529 -33.88 -21.75 -16.63
N GLY A 530 -33.75 -21.46 -15.34
CA GLY A 530 -34.40 -22.13 -14.24
C GLY A 530 -33.66 -23.36 -13.69
N ASN A 531 -32.63 -23.86 -14.34
CA ASN A 531 -31.78 -24.92 -13.80
C ASN A 531 -30.81 -24.38 -12.74
N ARG A 532 -30.55 -25.18 -11.72
CA ARG A 532 -29.49 -24.95 -10.76
C ARG A 532 -28.15 -25.36 -11.37
N LEU A 533 -27.17 -24.49 -11.38
CA LEU A 533 -25.83 -24.75 -11.92
C LEU A 533 -24.85 -25.09 -10.82
N VAL A 534 -24.17 -26.22 -10.96
CA VAL A 534 -23.02 -26.62 -10.12
C VAL A 534 -21.84 -26.86 -11.04
N ILE A 535 -20.70 -26.22 -10.73
CA ILE A 535 -19.46 -26.34 -11.51
C ILE A 535 -18.37 -26.96 -10.64
N GLU A 536 -17.75 -28.01 -11.14
CA GLU A 536 -16.55 -28.61 -10.58
C GLU A 536 -15.33 -28.05 -11.31
N VAL A 537 -14.52 -27.24 -10.60
CA VAL A 537 -13.33 -26.61 -11.17
C VAL A 537 -12.09 -27.37 -10.70
N THR A 538 -11.34 -27.91 -11.66
CA THR A 538 -10.04 -28.56 -11.41
C THR A 538 -8.91 -27.61 -11.81
N ASN A 539 -8.02 -27.31 -10.87
CA ASN A 539 -6.81 -26.53 -11.17
C ASN A 539 -5.72 -27.44 -11.75
N THR A 540 -5.50 -27.40 -13.06
CA THR A 540 -4.47 -28.18 -13.76
C THR A 540 -3.13 -27.43 -13.85
N ASP A 541 -3.05 -26.16 -13.39
CA ASP A 541 -1.78 -25.45 -13.23
C ASP A 541 -0.96 -26.10 -12.11
N THR A 542 0.30 -26.33 -12.36
CA THR A 542 1.24 -26.94 -11.40
C THR A 542 1.88 -25.93 -10.45
N LYS A 543 1.73 -24.62 -10.70
CA LYS A 543 2.42 -23.54 -9.98
C LYS A 543 1.50 -22.55 -9.30
N ASN A 544 0.43 -22.15 -9.98
CA ASN A 544 -0.42 -21.07 -9.52
C ASN A 544 -1.74 -21.61 -8.97
N ALA A 545 -2.24 -20.98 -7.93
CA ALA A 545 -3.59 -21.22 -7.45
C ALA A 545 -4.57 -20.34 -8.23
N HIS A 546 -5.76 -20.88 -8.54
CA HIS A 546 -6.84 -20.22 -9.23
C HIS A 546 -8.11 -20.22 -8.39
N ASP A 547 -9.13 -19.51 -8.81
CA ASP A 547 -10.51 -19.63 -8.35
C ASP A 547 -11.46 -19.29 -9.51
N LEU A 548 -12.73 -19.67 -9.39
CA LEU A 548 -13.78 -19.21 -10.27
C LEU A 548 -14.83 -18.50 -9.43
N THR A 549 -14.99 -17.21 -9.70
CA THR A 549 -15.91 -16.31 -8.99
C THR A 549 -16.86 -15.69 -10.00
N PHE A 550 -18.14 -15.63 -9.66
CA PHE A 550 -19.21 -15.13 -10.54
C PHE A 550 -19.70 -13.75 -10.14
N SER A 551 -20.30 -13.01 -11.09
CA SER A 551 -20.91 -11.70 -10.88
C SER A 551 -22.02 -11.68 -9.82
N ASN A 552 -22.70 -12.81 -9.56
CA ASN A 552 -23.66 -12.97 -8.47
C ASN A 552 -23.02 -13.18 -7.08
N GLY A 553 -21.67 -13.17 -7.00
CA GLY A 553 -20.89 -13.30 -5.75
C GLY A 553 -20.63 -14.74 -5.30
N THR A 554 -21.08 -15.77 -6.04
CA THR A 554 -20.68 -17.15 -5.75
C THR A 554 -19.25 -17.42 -6.19
N SER A 555 -18.52 -18.29 -5.47
CA SER A 555 -17.11 -18.59 -5.75
C SER A 555 -16.70 -19.96 -5.26
N THR A 556 -15.78 -20.61 -5.99
CA THR A 556 -15.09 -21.82 -5.51
C THR A 556 -14.19 -21.55 -4.30
N GLY A 557 -13.86 -20.26 -4.04
CA GLY A 557 -12.69 -19.93 -3.28
C GLY A 557 -11.41 -20.47 -3.94
N ARG A 558 -10.27 -20.22 -3.33
CA ARG A 558 -8.96 -20.56 -3.91
C ARG A 558 -8.76 -22.07 -4.07
N ILE A 559 -8.35 -22.49 -5.25
CA ILE A 559 -8.06 -23.88 -5.63
C ILE A 559 -6.56 -23.99 -5.79
N ASP A 560 -5.90 -24.81 -4.97
CA ASP A 560 -4.46 -25.04 -5.06
C ASP A 560 -4.11 -25.88 -6.30
N PRO A 561 -2.85 -25.86 -6.77
CA PRO A 561 -2.39 -26.70 -7.87
C PRO A 561 -2.78 -28.19 -7.70
N GLY A 562 -3.38 -28.76 -8.75
CA GLY A 562 -3.85 -30.17 -8.75
C GLY A 562 -5.12 -30.45 -7.96
N ALA A 563 -5.72 -29.46 -7.29
CA ALA A 563 -6.95 -29.64 -6.50
C ALA A 563 -8.21 -29.38 -7.34
N THR A 564 -9.33 -30.00 -6.92
CA THR A 564 -10.67 -29.77 -7.49
C THR A 564 -11.58 -29.20 -6.40
N LYS A 565 -12.39 -28.20 -6.76
CA LYS A 565 -13.45 -27.66 -5.90
C LYS A 565 -14.73 -27.42 -6.70
N SER A 566 -15.87 -27.64 -6.06
CA SER A 566 -17.17 -27.33 -6.63
C SER A 566 -17.72 -26.00 -6.15
N VAL A 567 -18.46 -25.31 -7.00
CA VAL A 567 -19.24 -24.12 -6.67
C VAL A 567 -20.70 -24.34 -7.10
N ASP A 568 -21.60 -24.06 -6.20
CA ASP A 568 -23.04 -24.00 -6.49
C ASP A 568 -23.38 -22.55 -6.85
N VAL A 569 -23.56 -22.31 -8.14
CA VAL A 569 -23.83 -20.99 -8.71
C VAL A 569 -25.25 -20.51 -8.43
N GLY A 570 -26.15 -21.48 -8.12
CA GLY A 570 -27.57 -21.22 -7.89
C GLY A 570 -28.40 -21.42 -9.15
N VAL A 571 -29.65 -20.91 -9.13
CA VAL A 571 -30.60 -21.02 -10.27
C VAL A 571 -30.22 -19.97 -11.31
N ILE A 572 -30.02 -20.41 -12.55
CA ILE A 572 -29.68 -19.56 -13.68
C ILE A 572 -30.96 -18.89 -14.21
N THR A 573 -31.01 -17.58 -14.16
CA THR A 573 -32.11 -16.74 -14.61
C THR A 573 -31.80 -15.89 -15.84
N GLY A 574 -30.51 -15.81 -16.20
CA GLY A 574 -29.94 -15.03 -17.31
C GLY A 574 -28.47 -15.33 -17.43
N ASP A 575 -27.80 -14.71 -18.39
CA ASP A 575 -26.38 -14.83 -18.62
C ASP A 575 -25.59 -14.38 -17.37
N LEU A 576 -24.46 -15.05 -17.09
CA LEU A 576 -23.68 -14.80 -15.89
C LEU A 576 -22.19 -14.83 -16.21
N GLU A 577 -21.50 -13.79 -15.87
CA GLU A 577 -20.06 -13.71 -16.02
C GLU A 577 -19.32 -14.24 -14.79
N GLY A 578 -18.20 -14.93 -15.05
CA GLY A 578 -17.26 -15.42 -14.05
C GLY A 578 -15.83 -15.08 -14.43
N TRP A 579 -14.94 -15.07 -13.44
CA TRP A 579 -13.50 -14.82 -13.64
C TRP A 579 -12.68 -15.38 -12.48
N CYS A 580 -11.36 -15.52 -12.71
CA CYS A 580 -10.43 -15.80 -11.63
C CYS A 580 -10.15 -14.50 -10.84
N SER A 581 -10.46 -14.49 -9.54
CA SER A 581 -10.29 -13.30 -8.69
C SER A 581 -8.85 -13.10 -8.18
N VAL A 582 -7.92 -13.98 -8.53
CA VAL A 582 -6.49 -13.82 -8.25
C VAL A 582 -5.97 -12.60 -9.00
N VAL A 583 -5.25 -11.72 -8.28
CA VAL A 583 -4.79 -10.44 -8.83
C VAL A 583 -4.00 -10.63 -10.13
N GLY A 584 -4.45 -9.98 -11.18
CA GLY A 584 -3.84 -10.03 -12.51
C GLY A 584 -4.38 -11.12 -13.44
N HIS A 585 -5.02 -12.20 -12.95
CA HIS A 585 -5.44 -13.33 -13.79
C HIS A 585 -6.62 -12.95 -14.72
N GLN A 586 -7.61 -12.20 -14.23
CA GLN A 586 -8.69 -11.67 -15.07
C GLN A 586 -8.13 -10.79 -16.20
N ALA A 587 -7.19 -9.90 -15.89
CA ALA A 587 -6.55 -9.03 -16.88
C ALA A 587 -5.71 -9.80 -17.93
N MET A 588 -5.30 -11.04 -17.61
CA MET A 588 -4.63 -11.95 -18.55
C MET A 588 -5.61 -12.79 -19.39
N GLY A 589 -6.93 -12.58 -19.20
CA GLY A 589 -7.98 -13.23 -19.96
C GLY A 589 -8.59 -14.48 -19.30
N MET A 590 -8.38 -14.67 -17.98
CA MET A 590 -8.97 -15.79 -17.23
C MET A 590 -10.42 -15.46 -16.82
N THR A 591 -11.32 -15.49 -17.81
CA THR A 591 -12.77 -15.21 -17.72
C THR A 591 -13.59 -16.44 -18.06
N PHE A 592 -14.84 -16.47 -17.61
CA PHE A 592 -15.78 -17.56 -17.81
C PHE A 592 -17.20 -16.99 -18.07
N THR A 593 -17.97 -17.57 -18.99
CA THR A 593 -19.29 -17.09 -19.32
C THR A 593 -20.33 -18.23 -19.24
N VAL A 594 -21.42 -17.98 -18.54
CA VAL A 594 -22.59 -18.83 -18.56
C VAL A 594 -23.65 -18.19 -19.46
N VAL A 595 -24.04 -18.84 -20.55
CA VAL A 595 -25.09 -18.40 -21.44
C VAL A 595 -26.38 -19.10 -21.04
N ALA A 596 -27.44 -18.37 -20.74
CA ALA A 596 -28.71 -18.89 -20.36
C ALA A 596 -29.51 -19.32 -21.61
N SER A 597 -29.75 -20.61 -21.80
CA SER A 597 -30.48 -21.15 -22.97
C SER A 597 -31.94 -21.50 -22.66
N GLY A 598 -32.84 -21.38 -23.66
CA GLY A 598 -34.25 -21.75 -23.55
C GLY A 598 -35.20 -20.66 -23.09
N ALA A 599 -34.83 -19.40 -23.11
CA ALA A 599 -35.72 -18.24 -22.91
C ALA A 599 -36.40 -17.88 -24.26
N ASP A 600 -37.38 -18.71 -24.70
CA ASP A 600 -38.42 -18.14 -25.54
C ASP A 600 -39.20 -17.12 -24.72
N ALA A 601 -39.33 -15.90 -25.25
CA ALA A 601 -39.98 -14.76 -24.67
C ALA A 601 -41.41 -15.11 -24.16
N ALA A 602 -41.52 -15.52 -22.91
CA ALA A 602 -42.79 -15.58 -22.22
C ALA A 602 -42.82 -14.44 -21.19
N GLN A 603 -43.55 -13.42 -21.60
CA GLN A 603 -44.06 -12.36 -20.77
C GLN A 603 -44.34 -12.79 -19.33
N ALA A 604 -43.63 -12.27 -18.36
CA ALA A 604 -44.13 -12.05 -17.03
C ALA A 604 -44.08 -10.56 -16.77
N GLY A 605 -45.27 -9.96 -16.80
CA GLY A 605 -45.44 -8.54 -16.65
C GLY A 605 -45.14 -8.03 -15.27
N SER A 606 -44.90 -6.77 -15.27
CA SER A 606 -45.09 -5.73 -14.26
C SER A 606 -44.04 -5.54 -13.17
N SER A 607 -43.54 -4.32 -13.19
CA SER A 607 -42.93 -3.52 -12.14
C SER A 607 -41.47 -3.76 -11.81
N GLY A 608 -40.64 -3.22 -12.62
CA GLY A 608 -39.22 -2.95 -12.40
C GLY A 608 -38.69 -2.42 -13.72
N ALA A 609 -38.32 -1.13 -13.79
CA ALA A 609 -37.86 -0.52 -15.02
C ALA A 609 -36.68 -1.30 -15.58
N GLU A 610 -36.94 -2.13 -16.57
CA GLU A 610 -35.94 -2.80 -17.38
C GLU A 610 -35.23 -1.71 -18.23
N HIS A 611 -33.94 -1.55 -18.00
CA HIS A 611 -33.09 -1.14 -19.11
C HIS A 611 -33.09 -2.30 -20.10
N ALA A 612 -33.92 -2.21 -21.12
CA ALA A 612 -33.85 -3.11 -22.25
C ALA A 612 -32.45 -3.04 -22.83
N GLY A 613 -31.68 -4.09 -22.62
CA GLY A 613 -30.40 -4.25 -23.25
C GLY A 613 -30.57 -4.36 -24.74
N HIS A 614 -30.11 -3.39 -25.48
CA HIS A 614 -29.95 -3.50 -26.92
C HIS A 614 -28.80 -4.46 -27.20
N SER A 615 -29.10 -5.70 -27.48
CA SER A 615 -28.20 -6.65 -28.11
C SER A 615 -28.19 -6.43 -29.63
N ALA A 616 -27.71 -5.27 -30.05
CA ALA A 616 -26.96 -5.09 -31.28
C ALA A 616 -25.57 -4.67 -30.83
N SER A 617 -24.52 -5.30 -31.29
CA SER A 617 -23.15 -4.84 -31.08
C SER A 617 -22.93 -3.51 -31.78
N SER A 618 -23.48 -2.44 -31.21
CA SER A 618 -23.20 -1.07 -31.62
C SER A 618 -21.78 -0.76 -31.15
N SER A 619 -20.84 -0.66 -32.09
CA SER A 619 -19.46 -0.27 -31.81
C SER A 619 -19.43 1.11 -31.17
N VAL A 620 -18.63 1.29 -30.11
CA VAL A 620 -18.33 2.61 -29.55
C VAL A 620 -17.76 3.48 -30.66
N LEU A 621 -18.35 4.66 -30.91
CA LEU A 621 -17.87 5.60 -31.93
C LEU A 621 -16.47 6.08 -31.56
N ALA A 622 -15.54 5.99 -32.50
CA ALA A 622 -14.21 6.56 -32.32
C ALA A 622 -14.24 8.08 -32.52
N SER A 623 -13.41 8.83 -31.80
CA SER A 623 -13.29 10.27 -31.99
C SER A 623 -12.88 10.67 -33.42
N THR A 624 -12.23 9.78 -34.15
CA THR A 624 -11.83 9.96 -35.55
C THR A 624 -13.01 9.94 -36.53
N ASP A 625 -14.16 9.43 -36.11
CA ASP A 625 -15.36 9.33 -36.95
C ASP A 625 -16.20 10.60 -36.89
N ILE A 626 -15.78 11.58 -36.05
CA ILE A 626 -16.46 12.88 -35.87
C ILE A 626 -15.57 14.00 -36.39
N ASP A 627 -16.12 14.77 -37.32
CA ASP A 627 -15.45 15.99 -37.86
C ASP A 627 -15.63 17.18 -36.92
N LEU A 628 -14.68 17.38 -36.01
CA LEU A 628 -14.67 18.51 -35.05
C LEU A 628 -14.38 19.87 -35.73
N GLN A 629 -14.10 19.91 -37.02
CA GLN A 629 -13.96 21.15 -37.81
C GLN A 629 -15.19 21.45 -38.66
N GLY A 630 -16.20 20.58 -38.64
CA GLY A 630 -17.46 20.74 -39.32
C GLY A 630 -18.26 21.96 -38.79
N ASP A 631 -19.28 22.37 -39.52
CA ASP A 631 -20.16 23.48 -39.14
C ASP A 631 -21.07 23.06 -37.98
N ILE A 632 -21.09 23.86 -36.91
CA ILE A 632 -22.05 23.75 -35.81
C ILE A 632 -23.41 24.23 -36.35
N SER A 633 -24.50 23.54 -36.00
CA SER A 633 -25.85 23.89 -36.45
C SER A 633 -26.17 25.38 -36.23
N GLU A 634 -26.84 26.03 -37.21
CA GLU A 634 -27.29 27.42 -37.07
C GLU A 634 -28.25 27.61 -35.88
N SER A 635 -29.00 26.57 -35.53
CA SER A 635 -29.92 26.59 -34.39
C SER A 635 -29.20 26.42 -33.03
N TYR A 636 -27.93 25.94 -33.01
CA TYR A 636 -27.17 25.81 -31.79
C TYR A 636 -26.74 27.16 -31.23
N GLN A 637 -27.07 27.40 -29.98
CA GLN A 637 -26.64 28.58 -29.24
C GLN A 637 -25.47 28.24 -28.33
N THR A 638 -24.32 28.85 -28.59
CA THR A 638 -23.14 28.73 -27.74
C THR A 638 -23.46 29.10 -26.30
N ARG A 639 -23.14 28.26 -25.36
CA ARG A 639 -23.31 28.55 -23.94
C ARG A 639 -22.42 29.72 -23.53
N ASN A 640 -23.03 30.79 -23.03
CA ASN A 640 -22.28 31.93 -22.51
C ASN A 640 -21.45 31.50 -21.31
N ALA A 641 -20.12 31.59 -21.43
CA ALA A 641 -19.19 31.26 -20.36
C ALA A 641 -19.04 32.40 -19.34
N THR A 642 -19.47 33.60 -19.61
CA THR A 642 -19.40 34.73 -18.66
C THR A 642 -20.19 34.37 -17.41
N LEU A 643 -19.51 34.40 -16.25
CA LEU A 643 -20.15 34.08 -15.00
C LEU A 643 -20.98 35.26 -14.50
N ALA A 644 -22.25 35.01 -14.24
CA ALA A 644 -23.14 36.01 -13.67
C ALA A 644 -22.73 36.35 -12.22
N PRO A 645 -22.93 37.60 -11.77
CA PRO A 645 -22.72 37.94 -10.36
C PRO A 645 -23.62 37.11 -9.45
N VAL A 646 -23.26 37.05 -8.15
CA VAL A 646 -24.07 36.35 -7.14
C VAL A 646 -25.49 36.92 -7.14
N PRO A 647 -26.55 36.12 -7.33
CA PRO A 647 -27.93 36.55 -7.23
C PRO A 647 -28.25 37.14 -5.85
N GLU A 648 -29.15 38.16 -5.79
CA GLU A 648 -29.52 38.75 -4.49
C GLU A 648 -30.14 37.74 -3.51
N GLY A 649 -30.81 36.72 -3.99
CA GLY A 649 -31.53 35.74 -3.18
C GLY A 649 -32.68 36.35 -2.35
N GLU A 650 -33.40 35.52 -1.62
CA GLU A 650 -34.48 35.94 -0.73
C GLU A 650 -33.95 36.01 0.71
N ASN A 651 -34.22 37.09 1.43
CA ASN A 651 -33.87 37.18 2.83
C ASN A 651 -34.95 36.49 3.69
N VAL A 652 -34.61 35.36 4.32
CA VAL A 652 -35.50 34.63 5.22
C VAL A 652 -34.80 34.54 6.57
N ASP A 653 -35.38 35.16 7.60
CA ASP A 653 -34.86 35.20 8.95
C ASP A 653 -33.39 35.66 9.06
N GLY A 654 -32.99 36.62 8.22
CA GLY A 654 -31.63 37.19 8.19
C GLY A 654 -30.60 36.36 7.41
N ARG A 655 -31.02 35.32 6.70
CA ARG A 655 -30.19 34.50 5.81
C ARG A 655 -30.61 34.66 4.34
N THR A 656 -29.67 34.66 3.45
CA THR A 656 -29.92 34.65 1.99
C THR A 656 -30.30 33.22 1.57
N VAL A 657 -31.44 33.07 0.94
CA VAL A 657 -31.95 31.82 0.38
C VAL A 657 -32.05 31.91 -1.14
N HIS A 658 -31.35 31.01 -1.82
CA HIS A 658 -31.41 30.83 -3.27
C HIS A 658 -32.34 29.66 -3.57
N ARG A 659 -33.43 29.93 -4.30
CA ARG A 659 -34.39 28.90 -4.73
C ARG A 659 -34.23 28.64 -6.22
N GLN A 660 -34.12 27.35 -6.58
CA GLN A 660 -34.03 26.92 -7.98
C GLN A 660 -34.84 25.65 -8.18
N THR A 661 -35.51 25.54 -9.32
CA THR A 661 -36.10 24.30 -9.77
C THR A 661 -35.19 23.67 -10.84
N LEU A 662 -34.87 22.37 -10.65
CA LEU A 662 -34.23 21.52 -11.63
C LEU A 662 -35.30 20.61 -12.24
N ASP A 663 -35.69 20.90 -13.49
CA ASP A 663 -36.66 20.14 -14.26
C ASP A 663 -35.91 19.10 -15.12
N VAL A 664 -36.14 17.82 -14.87
CA VAL A 664 -35.54 16.74 -15.65
C VAL A 664 -36.27 16.60 -16.98
N GLN A 665 -35.50 16.65 -18.05
CA GLN A 665 -36.01 16.51 -19.43
C GLN A 665 -35.07 15.63 -20.25
N GLU A 666 -35.62 14.71 -21.04
CA GLU A 666 -34.89 13.84 -21.96
C GLU A 666 -35.15 14.33 -23.39
N LEU A 667 -34.13 14.80 -24.11
CA LEU A 667 -34.28 15.39 -25.44
C LEU A 667 -32.93 15.41 -26.19
N PRO A 668 -32.96 15.40 -27.55
CA PRO A 668 -31.74 15.53 -28.34
C PRO A 668 -31.05 16.87 -28.11
N ARG A 669 -29.71 16.85 -27.95
CA ARG A 669 -28.86 18.05 -27.86
C ARG A 669 -27.60 17.87 -28.69
N GLU A 670 -27.29 18.86 -29.51
CA GLU A 670 -26.00 18.89 -30.21
C GLU A 670 -24.87 19.09 -29.21
N ILE A 671 -23.88 18.19 -29.27
CA ILE A 671 -22.71 18.20 -28.40
C ILE A 671 -21.37 18.29 -29.14
N ALA A 672 -21.44 18.17 -30.48
CA ALA A 672 -20.33 18.39 -31.40
C ALA A 672 -20.93 18.71 -32.79
N PRO A 673 -20.17 19.28 -33.74
CA PRO A 673 -20.65 19.52 -35.09
C PRO A 673 -21.26 18.26 -35.69
N GLY A 674 -22.57 18.33 -36.07
CA GLY A 674 -23.31 17.23 -36.67
C GLY A 674 -23.56 16.00 -35.75
N VAL A 675 -23.33 16.11 -34.44
CA VAL A 675 -23.55 15.03 -33.46
C VAL A 675 -24.56 15.44 -32.40
N ASN A 676 -25.71 14.80 -32.41
CA ASN A 676 -26.76 14.96 -31.40
C ASN A 676 -26.76 13.80 -30.40
N LEU A 677 -26.81 14.09 -29.12
CA LEU A 677 -26.97 13.12 -28.04
C LEU A 677 -28.41 13.11 -27.56
N ASN A 678 -28.99 11.93 -27.33
CA ASN A 678 -30.18 11.75 -26.51
C ASN A 678 -29.85 12.12 -25.07
N ALA A 679 -29.85 13.43 -24.80
CA ALA A 679 -29.39 13.95 -23.52
C ALA A 679 -30.44 13.84 -22.42
N TRP A 680 -30.01 13.56 -21.21
CA TRP A 680 -30.80 13.67 -19.98
C TRP A 680 -30.34 14.95 -19.28
N THR A 681 -31.27 15.88 -19.12
CA THR A 681 -30.90 17.24 -18.79
C THR A 681 -31.57 17.76 -17.53
N PHE A 682 -30.94 18.73 -16.88
CA PHE A 682 -31.59 19.62 -15.95
C PHE A 682 -31.95 20.92 -16.69
N ASN A 683 -33.24 21.24 -16.74
CA ASN A 683 -33.81 22.43 -17.43
C ASN A 683 -33.52 22.46 -18.95
N GLY A 684 -33.51 21.28 -19.60
CA GLY A 684 -33.41 21.18 -21.06
C GLY A 684 -32.05 21.53 -21.67
N SER A 685 -30.99 21.69 -20.90
CA SER A 685 -29.65 22.04 -21.39
C SER A 685 -28.65 20.99 -21.01
N TYR A 686 -27.82 20.53 -21.96
CA TYR A 686 -26.66 19.70 -21.61
C TYR A 686 -25.73 20.53 -20.72
N MET A 687 -25.40 20.02 -19.54
CA MET A 687 -24.95 20.77 -18.37
C MET A 687 -26.04 21.67 -17.81
N GLY A 688 -26.59 21.36 -16.68
CA GLY A 688 -27.61 22.09 -15.94
C GLY A 688 -27.21 23.54 -15.57
N PRO A 689 -28.10 24.30 -14.92
CA PRO A 689 -27.85 25.71 -14.57
C PRO A 689 -26.68 25.83 -13.56
N THR A 690 -25.90 26.89 -13.70
CA THR A 690 -24.86 27.24 -12.71
C THR A 690 -25.51 27.92 -11.52
N LEU A 691 -25.27 27.45 -10.32
CA LEU A 691 -25.69 28.07 -9.06
C LEU A 691 -24.51 28.86 -8.48
N ARG A 692 -24.78 30.05 -7.91
CA ARG A 692 -23.77 30.90 -7.27
C ARG A 692 -24.31 31.53 -6.00
N GLY A 693 -23.48 31.58 -4.96
CA GLY A 693 -23.79 32.20 -3.69
C GLY A 693 -22.54 32.48 -2.86
N ARG A 694 -22.74 32.79 -1.59
CA ARG A 694 -21.65 33.06 -0.62
C ARG A 694 -21.68 32.09 0.52
N VAL A 695 -20.59 32.03 1.26
CA VAL A 695 -20.53 31.23 2.50
C VAL A 695 -21.59 31.74 3.49
N GLY A 696 -22.42 30.81 3.98
CA GLY A 696 -23.55 31.07 4.86
C GLY A 696 -24.92 31.15 4.16
N ASP A 697 -24.95 31.24 2.82
CA ASP A 697 -26.18 31.20 2.05
C ASP A 697 -26.84 29.81 2.10
N ILE A 698 -28.14 29.78 1.95
CA ILE A 698 -28.95 28.56 1.89
C ILE A 698 -29.40 28.35 0.43
N PHE A 699 -29.20 27.13 -0.05
CA PHE A 699 -29.75 26.68 -1.31
C PHE A 699 -30.93 25.74 -1.06
N GLU A 700 -32.07 26.05 -1.68
CA GLU A 700 -33.29 25.24 -1.65
C GLU A 700 -33.67 24.87 -3.09
N ILE A 701 -33.32 23.66 -3.47
CA ILE A 701 -33.40 23.16 -4.84
C ILE A 701 -34.51 22.14 -4.94
N THR A 702 -35.48 22.39 -5.81
CA THR A 702 -36.56 21.44 -6.07
C THR A 702 -36.29 20.69 -7.37
N LEU A 703 -35.99 19.41 -7.25
CA LEU A 703 -35.89 18.48 -8.38
C LEU A 703 -37.30 18.04 -8.76
N VAL A 704 -37.66 18.21 -10.03
CA VAL A 704 -38.92 17.73 -10.63
C VAL A 704 -38.55 16.72 -11.70
N ASN A 705 -39.01 15.47 -11.57
CA ASN A 705 -38.70 14.44 -12.55
C ASN A 705 -39.79 14.35 -13.62
N ASN A 706 -39.60 15.05 -14.72
CA ASN A 706 -40.44 14.96 -15.93
C ASN A 706 -39.84 14.03 -17.00
N GLY A 707 -38.80 13.26 -16.65
CA GLY A 707 -38.21 12.24 -17.51
C GLY A 707 -39.01 10.96 -17.52
N SER A 708 -38.54 9.96 -18.28
CA SER A 708 -39.16 8.64 -18.42
C SER A 708 -38.72 7.62 -17.40
N MET A 709 -37.61 7.88 -16.67
CA MET A 709 -37.00 6.98 -15.68
C MET A 709 -36.74 7.67 -14.34
N GLY A 710 -36.21 6.91 -13.38
CA GLY A 710 -35.87 7.44 -12.07
C GLY A 710 -34.62 8.33 -12.08
N HIS A 711 -34.68 9.49 -11.42
CA HIS A 711 -33.56 10.42 -11.28
C HIS A 711 -33.42 10.95 -9.85
N SER A 712 -32.27 11.54 -9.56
CA SER A 712 -31.96 12.13 -8.26
C SER A 712 -31.00 13.30 -8.45
N VAL A 713 -30.60 13.98 -7.36
CA VAL A 713 -29.53 14.99 -7.42
C VAL A 713 -28.70 14.93 -6.14
N ASP A 714 -27.37 15.01 -6.30
CA ASP A 714 -26.38 15.18 -5.25
C ASP A 714 -25.65 16.51 -5.44
N PHE A 715 -25.56 17.31 -4.35
CA PHE A 715 -24.82 18.56 -4.32
C PHE A 715 -23.57 18.42 -3.47
N HIS A 716 -22.38 18.42 -4.08
CA HIS A 716 -21.11 18.35 -3.35
C HIS A 716 -20.84 19.59 -2.47
N ALA A 717 -21.55 20.70 -2.72
CA ALA A 717 -21.52 21.90 -1.87
C ALA A 717 -22.28 21.71 -0.54
N GLY A 718 -23.14 20.71 -0.44
CA GLY A 718 -23.94 20.40 0.73
C GLY A 718 -23.23 19.47 1.72
N THR A 719 -23.57 19.61 3.02
CA THR A 719 -23.13 18.69 4.09
C THR A 719 -24.34 18.11 4.80
N VAL A 720 -25.17 17.37 4.06
CA VAL A 720 -26.43 16.77 4.56
C VAL A 720 -26.40 15.25 4.37
N SER A 721 -27.21 14.52 5.19
CA SER A 721 -27.34 13.08 5.03
C SER A 721 -27.99 12.75 3.69
N PRO A 722 -27.44 11.80 2.89
CA PRO A 722 -27.98 11.46 1.58
C PRO A 722 -29.28 10.65 1.63
N ASP A 723 -29.60 10.03 2.75
CA ASP A 723 -30.61 8.95 2.84
C ASP A 723 -32.01 9.34 2.33
N GLU A 724 -32.42 10.59 2.53
CA GLU A 724 -33.74 11.08 2.12
C GLU A 724 -33.66 12.04 0.92
N VAL A 725 -32.71 12.99 0.96
CA VAL A 725 -32.66 14.12 0.01
C VAL A 725 -31.99 13.78 -1.32
N MET A 726 -31.23 12.70 -1.37
CA MET A 726 -30.55 12.19 -2.58
C MET A 726 -31.19 10.90 -3.12
N ARG A 727 -32.34 10.49 -2.61
CA ARG A 727 -33.03 9.33 -3.11
C ARG A 727 -33.48 9.50 -4.56
N THR A 728 -33.48 8.40 -5.29
CA THR A 728 -34.09 8.38 -6.64
C THR A 728 -35.61 8.59 -6.52
N ILE A 729 -36.13 9.50 -7.33
CA ILE A 729 -37.58 9.78 -7.45
C ILE A 729 -38.11 9.26 -8.80
N ALA A 730 -39.33 8.75 -8.80
CA ALA A 730 -39.97 8.24 -10.00
C ALA A 730 -40.44 9.38 -10.92
N PRO A 731 -40.72 9.07 -12.20
CA PRO A 731 -41.38 10.02 -13.10
C PRO A 731 -42.65 10.64 -12.50
N GLY A 732 -42.77 11.97 -12.60
CA GLY A 732 -43.87 12.77 -12.05
C GLY A 732 -43.69 13.14 -10.56
N GLU A 733 -42.68 12.66 -9.88
CA GLU A 733 -42.41 13.03 -8.51
C GLU A 733 -41.50 14.26 -8.41
N SER A 734 -41.52 14.94 -7.24
CA SER A 734 -40.61 16.02 -6.90
C SER A 734 -39.98 15.82 -5.52
N LEU A 735 -38.78 16.40 -5.35
CA LEU A 735 -38.05 16.33 -4.09
C LEU A 735 -37.30 17.67 -3.87
N THR A 736 -37.38 18.22 -2.68
CA THR A 736 -36.63 19.42 -2.33
C THR A 736 -35.36 19.04 -1.57
N TYR A 737 -34.22 19.47 -2.09
CA TYR A 737 -32.91 19.37 -1.48
C TYR A 737 -32.54 20.74 -0.88
N ARG A 738 -32.24 20.80 0.41
CA ARG A 738 -31.87 22.04 1.08
C ARG A 738 -30.56 21.89 1.82
N PHE A 739 -29.61 22.79 1.56
CA PHE A 739 -28.31 22.81 2.23
C PHE A 739 -27.83 24.22 2.52
N GLU A 740 -26.96 24.37 3.50
CA GLU A 740 -26.21 25.59 3.80
C GLU A 740 -24.83 25.52 3.17
N ALA A 741 -24.40 26.55 2.47
CA ALA A 741 -23.09 26.67 1.85
C ALA A 741 -22.04 27.00 2.91
N VAL A 742 -21.43 25.98 3.52
CA VAL A 742 -20.45 26.14 4.62
C VAL A 742 -19.01 26.27 4.19
N ARG A 743 -18.73 26.07 2.89
CA ARG A 743 -17.38 26.09 2.31
C ARG A 743 -17.39 26.84 0.98
N SER A 744 -16.36 27.68 0.77
CA SER A 744 -16.14 28.32 -0.54
C SER A 744 -15.52 27.33 -1.53
N GLY A 745 -15.68 27.61 -2.82
CA GLY A 745 -15.14 26.81 -3.92
C GLY A 745 -16.13 26.64 -5.05
N ILE A 746 -15.74 25.88 -6.05
CA ILE A 746 -16.63 25.42 -7.11
C ILE A 746 -16.86 23.92 -6.93
N TRP A 747 -18.13 23.54 -6.87
CA TRP A 747 -18.60 22.22 -6.49
C TRP A 747 -19.46 21.62 -7.60
N LEU A 748 -19.29 20.32 -7.84
CA LEU A 748 -20.14 19.58 -8.76
C LEU A 748 -21.53 19.35 -8.12
N TYR A 749 -22.59 19.36 -8.92
CA TYR A 749 -23.81 18.63 -8.63
C TYR A 749 -24.15 17.72 -9.80
N HIS A 750 -24.74 16.56 -9.53
CA HIS A 750 -25.06 15.57 -10.55
C HIS A 750 -26.17 14.61 -10.11
N CYS A 751 -26.76 13.90 -11.09
CA CYS A 751 -27.64 12.78 -10.78
C CYS A 751 -26.84 11.66 -10.12
N SER A 752 -27.31 11.15 -8.97
CA SER A 752 -26.70 10.04 -8.22
C SER A 752 -27.39 8.68 -8.41
N THR A 753 -28.40 8.62 -9.29
CA THR A 753 -29.04 7.37 -9.69
C THR A 753 -28.08 6.48 -10.46
N MET A 754 -28.10 5.18 -10.19
CA MET A 754 -27.24 4.21 -10.85
C MET A 754 -27.77 3.83 -12.26
N PRO A 755 -26.86 3.69 -13.24
CA PRO A 755 -25.41 3.88 -13.25
C PRO A 755 -25.01 5.36 -13.29
N MET A 756 -24.39 5.87 -12.24
CA MET A 756 -24.06 7.31 -12.09
C MET A 756 -23.24 7.87 -13.25
N SER A 757 -22.28 7.11 -13.77
CA SER A 757 -21.43 7.53 -14.90
C SER A 757 -22.25 7.79 -16.17
N THR A 758 -23.27 6.97 -16.43
CA THR A 758 -24.19 7.12 -17.57
C THR A 758 -25.05 8.37 -17.42
N HIS A 759 -25.68 8.58 -16.26
CA HIS A 759 -26.51 9.77 -15.99
C HIS A 759 -25.69 11.08 -16.09
N LEU A 760 -24.47 11.09 -15.53
CA LEU A 760 -23.59 12.23 -15.63
C LEU A 760 -23.17 12.50 -17.08
N ALA A 761 -22.68 11.48 -17.80
CA ALA A 761 -22.26 11.62 -19.19
C ALA A 761 -23.43 11.99 -20.14
N ALA A 762 -24.66 11.59 -19.79
CA ALA A 762 -25.86 12.00 -20.54
C ALA A 762 -26.24 13.50 -20.36
N GLY A 763 -25.59 14.23 -19.43
CA GLY A 763 -25.76 15.66 -19.25
C GLY A 763 -26.34 16.11 -17.90
N MET A 764 -26.60 15.17 -16.98
CA MET A 764 -27.18 15.46 -15.67
C MET A 764 -26.15 15.91 -14.65
N PHE A 765 -25.52 17.04 -14.88
CA PHE A 765 -24.54 17.65 -13.97
C PHE A 765 -24.53 19.17 -14.11
N GLY A 766 -23.91 19.89 -13.17
CA GLY A 766 -23.67 21.33 -13.25
C GLY A 766 -22.74 21.78 -12.12
N ALA A 767 -22.54 23.09 -12.00
CA ALA A 767 -21.66 23.73 -11.05
C ALA A 767 -22.41 24.52 -9.99
N VAL A 768 -21.93 24.43 -8.74
CA VAL A 768 -22.29 25.37 -7.65
C VAL A 768 -21.03 26.13 -7.27
N ILE A 769 -21.04 27.46 -7.43
CA ILE A 769 -19.93 28.31 -7.02
C ILE A 769 -20.30 29.01 -5.70
N ILE A 770 -19.49 28.84 -4.72
CA ILE A 770 -19.57 29.54 -3.43
C ILE A 770 -18.34 30.42 -3.32
N ASP A 771 -18.55 31.74 -3.48
CA ASP A 771 -17.47 32.70 -3.52
C ASP A 771 -16.64 32.66 -2.23
N PRO A 772 -15.28 32.61 -2.32
CA PRO A 772 -14.43 32.85 -1.17
C PRO A 772 -14.73 34.15 -0.47
N VAL A 773 -14.54 34.16 0.86
CA VAL A 773 -14.64 35.43 1.62
C VAL A 773 -13.51 36.34 1.12
N ASP A 774 -13.85 37.61 0.83
CA ASP A 774 -12.92 38.62 0.29
C ASP A 774 -12.35 38.23 -1.10
N LEU A 775 -13.14 37.57 -1.96
CA LEU A 775 -12.77 37.31 -3.34
C LEU A 775 -12.55 38.64 -4.07
N PRO A 776 -11.36 38.97 -4.61
CA PRO A 776 -11.09 40.22 -5.31
C PRO A 776 -11.97 40.35 -6.56
N GLU A 777 -12.40 41.61 -6.88
CA GLU A 777 -13.02 41.88 -8.16
C GLU A 777 -12.00 41.73 -9.30
N VAL A 778 -12.48 41.27 -10.46
CA VAL A 778 -11.71 41.13 -11.70
C VAL A 778 -12.47 41.74 -12.87
N ASP A 779 -11.77 42.08 -13.95
CA ASP A 779 -12.41 42.73 -15.13
C ASP A 779 -13.28 41.75 -15.92
N ARG A 780 -12.87 40.46 -15.95
CA ARG A 780 -13.59 39.36 -16.62
C ARG A 780 -13.63 38.11 -15.75
N GLU A 781 -14.79 37.46 -15.77
CA GLU A 781 -14.98 36.22 -15.04
C GLU A 781 -15.71 35.18 -15.89
N TYR A 782 -15.12 34.01 -16.07
CA TYR A 782 -15.62 32.92 -16.90
C TYR A 782 -15.76 31.62 -16.14
N LEU A 783 -16.68 30.75 -16.59
CA LEU A 783 -16.84 29.37 -16.11
C LEU A 783 -16.63 28.38 -17.26
N LEU A 784 -15.74 27.40 -17.06
CA LEU A 784 -15.52 26.29 -17.97
C LEU A 784 -15.67 24.95 -17.20
N VAL A 785 -16.66 24.17 -17.58
CA VAL A 785 -16.90 22.85 -17.02
C VAL A 785 -16.56 21.79 -18.05
N GLN A 786 -15.57 20.94 -17.76
CA GLN A 786 -15.22 19.80 -18.60
C GLN A 786 -16.10 18.60 -18.28
N SER A 787 -16.55 17.89 -19.32
CA SER A 787 -17.18 16.58 -19.22
C SER A 787 -16.73 15.64 -20.33
N GLU A 788 -16.93 14.35 -20.15
CA GLU A 788 -16.57 13.30 -21.12
C GLU A 788 -17.80 12.49 -21.51
N VAL A 789 -17.88 12.12 -22.78
CA VAL A 789 -18.89 11.21 -23.31
C VAL A 789 -18.26 10.09 -24.10
N ALA A 790 -18.75 8.88 -23.93
CA ALA A 790 -18.51 7.75 -24.83
C ALA A 790 -19.83 7.48 -25.56
N LEU A 791 -19.81 7.47 -26.89
CA LEU A 791 -21.00 7.49 -27.73
C LEU A 791 -21.14 6.19 -28.51
N THR A 792 -22.39 5.86 -28.83
CA THR A 792 -22.80 4.85 -29.80
C THR A 792 -23.92 5.44 -30.68
N GLU A 793 -24.09 4.93 -31.91
CA GLU A 793 -25.24 5.34 -32.74
C GLU A 793 -26.54 4.92 -32.04
N ALA A 794 -27.53 5.83 -32.04
CA ALA A 794 -28.85 5.52 -31.49
C ALA A 794 -29.58 4.47 -32.34
N ALA A 795 -30.28 3.55 -31.67
CA ALA A 795 -31.07 2.56 -32.37
C ALA A 795 -32.25 3.26 -33.14
N SER A 796 -32.40 2.92 -34.40
CA SER A 796 -33.31 3.56 -35.35
C SER A 796 -34.83 3.47 -35.03
N ASP A 797 -35.21 2.70 -34.01
CA ASP A 797 -36.61 2.40 -33.61
C ASP A 797 -37.05 3.04 -32.29
N GLN A 798 -36.21 3.89 -31.67
CA GLN A 798 -36.51 4.53 -30.38
C GLN A 798 -36.35 6.05 -30.42
N GLY A 799 -37.43 6.76 -30.62
CA GLY A 799 -37.54 8.22 -30.40
C GLY A 799 -37.77 9.08 -31.63
N PRO A 800 -37.96 10.41 -31.46
CA PRO A 800 -38.20 11.34 -32.57
C PRO A 800 -37.00 11.30 -33.53
N THR A 801 -37.27 10.87 -34.75
CA THR A 801 -36.29 10.94 -35.83
C THR A 801 -35.78 12.35 -35.96
N ALA A 802 -34.45 12.57 -35.88
CA ALA A 802 -33.88 13.81 -36.33
C ALA A 802 -34.39 14.11 -37.78
N GLU A 803 -34.80 15.31 -38.08
CA GLU A 803 -35.20 15.66 -39.42
C GLU A 803 -34.06 15.39 -40.41
N PRO A 804 -34.33 14.90 -41.64
CA PRO A 804 -33.26 14.56 -42.58
C PRO A 804 -32.37 15.79 -42.87
N GLY A 805 -31.11 15.74 -42.39
CA GLY A 805 -30.13 16.82 -42.56
C GLY A 805 -29.52 17.35 -41.24
N GLU A 806 -30.00 16.95 -40.06
CA GLU A 806 -29.56 17.48 -38.75
C GLU A 806 -28.47 16.62 -37.99
N GLY A 807 -27.68 15.85 -38.70
CA GLY A 807 -26.56 15.10 -38.08
C GLY A 807 -26.91 13.73 -37.52
N VAL A 808 -25.96 13.06 -36.86
CA VAL A 808 -26.10 11.71 -36.31
C VAL A 808 -26.67 11.80 -34.90
N LEU A 809 -27.74 11.03 -34.63
CA LEU A 809 -28.26 10.86 -33.28
C LEU A 809 -27.48 9.75 -32.57
N THR A 810 -27.05 10.01 -31.34
CA THR A 810 -26.23 9.12 -30.53
C THR A 810 -26.82 8.91 -29.15
N ASP A 811 -26.41 7.79 -28.53
CA ASP A 811 -26.67 7.49 -27.13
C ASP A 811 -25.33 7.33 -26.36
N ILE A 812 -25.39 7.36 -25.03
CA ILE A 812 -24.24 7.07 -24.19
C ILE A 812 -23.91 5.57 -24.27
N SER A 813 -22.63 5.25 -24.48
CA SER A 813 -22.09 3.90 -24.38
C SER A 813 -21.59 3.62 -22.95
N PRO A 814 -22.29 2.82 -22.13
CA PRO A 814 -21.83 2.43 -20.80
C PRO A 814 -20.50 1.67 -20.86
N GLU A 815 -20.28 0.86 -21.90
CA GLU A 815 -19.07 0.07 -22.11
C GLU A 815 -17.87 0.99 -22.36
N GLY A 816 -18.02 2.00 -23.20
CA GLY A 816 -17.00 3.01 -23.48
C GLY A 816 -16.64 3.83 -22.23
N LEU A 817 -17.64 4.20 -21.41
CA LEU A 817 -17.43 4.86 -20.12
C LEU A 817 -16.69 3.94 -19.13
N ALA A 818 -17.08 2.68 -19.03
CA ALA A 818 -16.44 1.71 -18.14
C ALA A 818 -15.00 1.41 -18.56
N ALA A 819 -14.71 1.41 -19.87
CA ALA A 819 -13.37 1.24 -20.42
C ALA A 819 -12.49 2.49 -20.26
N GLY A 820 -13.06 3.66 -19.91
CA GLY A 820 -12.34 4.92 -19.85
C GLY A 820 -11.87 5.42 -21.22
N THR A 821 -12.64 5.10 -22.29
CA THR A 821 -12.36 5.50 -23.67
C THR A 821 -13.41 6.49 -24.17
N PRO A 822 -13.36 7.76 -23.78
CA PRO A 822 -14.33 8.74 -24.23
C PRO A 822 -14.21 9.01 -25.72
N THR A 823 -15.34 9.15 -26.39
CA THR A 823 -15.45 9.61 -27.78
C THR A 823 -15.14 11.11 -27.88
N LEU A 824 -15.73 11.91 -27.01
CA LEU A 824 -15.54 13.37 -26.96
C LEU A 824 -15.22 13.83 -25.53
N THR A 825 -14.54 14.99 -25.46
CA THR A 825 -14.33 15.75 -24.23
C THR A 825 -14.80 17.18 -24.46
N LEU A 826 -15.74 17.65 -23.66
CA LEU A 826 -16.53 18.84 -23.90
C LEU A 826 -16.17 19.94 -22.90
N PHE A 827 -16.22 21.21 -23.30
CA PHE A 827 -16.35 22.34 -22.38
C PHE A 827 -17.76 22.91 -22.44
N ASN A 828 -18.41 23.03 -21.29
CA ASN A 828 -19.76 23.56 -21.13
C ASN A 828 -20.79 22.87 -22.05
N GLY A 829 -20.61 21.58 -22.30
CA GLY A 829 -21.58 20.73 -22.98
C GLY A 829 -21.44 20.61 -24.51
N HIS A 830 -20.41 21.19 -25.12
CA HIS A 830 -20.16 21.04 -26.54
C HIS A 830 -18.67 21.03 -26.86
N ALA A 831 -18.24 20.17 -27.76
CA ALA A 831 -16.89 20.17 -28.30
C ALA A 831 -16.73 21.37 -29.23
N THR A 832 -15.66 22.14 -29.03
CA THR A 832 -15.24 23.21 -29.97
C THR A 832 -16.14 24.46 -30.07
N GLN A 833 -17.27 24.62 -29.29
CA GLN A 833 -18.12 25.79 -29.35
C GLN A 833 -17.36 27.11 -29.18
N TYR A 834 -16.32 27.14 -28.34
CA TYR A 834 -15.49 28.33 -28.10
C TYR A 834 -14.35 28.52 -29.12
N LEU A 835 -14.31 27.74 -30.19
CA LEU A 835 -13.60 28.08 -31.45
C LEU A 835 -14.46 28.90 -32.38
N ARG A 836 -15.80 28.66 -32.40
CA ARG A 836 -16.76 29.44 -33.16
C ARG A 836 -17.06 30.80 -32.49
N ASP A 837 -17.36 30.75 -31.19
CA ASP A 837 -17.68 31.93 -30.38
C ASP A 837 -16.66 32.08 -29.23
N PRO A 838 -15.46 32.62 -29.50
CA PRO A 838 -14.38 32.73 -28.52
C PRO A 838 -14.74 33.62 -27.33
N LEU A 839 -14.10 33.35 -26.18
CA LEU A 839 -14.10 34.25 -25.03
C LEU A 839 -13.38 35.56 -25.42
N THR A 840 -13.63 36.67 -24.71
CA THR A 840 -13.04 37.97 -25.03
C THR A 840 -12.37 38.60 -23.82
N ALA A 841 -11.25 39.30 -24.03
CA ALA A 841 -10.60 40.14 -23.03
C ALA A 841 -9.96 41.36 -23.71
N ARG A 842 -9.44 42.31 -22.91
CA ARG A 842 -8.56 43.37 -23.38
C ARG A 842 -7.16 43.20 -22.77
N ALA A 843 -6.15 43.67 -23.47
CA ALA A 843 -4.83 43.72 -22.92
C ALA A 843 -4.81 44.59 -21.63
N GLY A 844 -4.20 44.04 -20.55
CA GLY A 844 -4.20 44.69 -19.25
C GLY A 844 -5.35 44.31 -18.32
N GLU A 845 -6.46 43.74 -18.83
CA GLU A 845 -7.55 43.22 -17.97
C GLU A 845 -7.11 41.96 -17.18
N ARG A 846 -7.54 41.90 -15.90
CA ARG A 846 -7.43 40.69 -15.08
C ARG A 846 -8.61 39.78 -15.38
N VAL A 847 -8.26 38.53 -15.78
CA VAL A 847 -9.26 37.52 -16.16
C VAL A 847 -9.21 36.39 -15.16
N ARG A 848 -10.38 36.02 -14.58
CA ARG A 848 -10.58 34.82 -13.75
C ARG A 848 -11.34 33.79 -14.56
N ILE A 849 -10.82 32.54 -14.55
CA ILE A 849 -11.51 31.42 -15.17
C ILE A 849 -11.74 30.36 -14.08
N TRP A 850 -12.98 30.15 -13.72
CA TRP A 850 -13.41 29.01 -12.92
C TRP A 850 -13.41 27.77 -13.81
N ALA A 851 -12.79 26.70 -13.33
CA ALA A 851 -12.72 25.43 -14.01
C ALA A 851 -13.24 24.31 -13.09
N LEU A 852 -14.11 23.46 -13.63
CA LEU A 852 -14.62 22.28 -12.96
C LEU A 852 -14.45 21.08 -13.90
N ASN A 853 -13.94 19.98 -13.37
CA ASN A 853 -13.92 18.70 -14.09
C ASN A 853 -15.09 17.84 -13.61
N ALA A 854 -16.17 17.76 -14.37
CA ALA A 854 -17.31 16.91 -14.03
C ALA A 854 -16.96 15.41 -14.20
N GLY A 855 -16.01 15.07 -15.04
CA GLY A 855 -15.63 13.67 -15.32
C GLY A 855 -16.49 13.03 -16.41
N PRO A 856 -16.86 11.75 -16.31
CA PRO A 856 -16.79 10.87 -15.13
C PRO A 856 -15.40 10.28 -14.79
N ASN A 857 -14.47 10.19 -15.74
CA ASN A 857 -13.24 9.41 -15.55
C ASN A 857 -11.94 10.20 -15.71
N GLY A 858 -11.84 11.05 -16.76
CA GLY A 858 -10.60 11.72 -17.15
C GLY A 858 -10.22 12.88 -16.26
N GLU A 859 -8.99 13.34 -16.41
CA GLU A 859 -8.43 14.49 -15.71
C GLU A 859 -8.51 15.76 -16.58
N LEU A 860 -8.60 16.93 -15.95
CA LEU A 860 -8.43 18.23 -16.58
C LEU A 860 -7.11 18.84 -16.11
N SER A 861 -6.16 19.05 -17.02
CA SER A 861 -5.01 19.91 -16.81
C SER A 861 -5.25 21.22 -17.59
N PHE A 862 -5.96 22.15 -16.95
CA PHE A 862 -6.37 23.40 -17.60
C PHE A 862 -5.18 24.32 -17.82
N HIS A 863 -4.96 24.73 -19.08
CA HIS A 863 -3.87 25.62 -19.48
C HIS A 863 -4.35 26.63 -20.50
N VAL A 864 -3.79 27.84 -20.48
CA VAL A 864 -3.97 28.87 -21.50
C VAL A 864 -2.61 29.13 -22.16
N VAL A 865 -2.53 28.80 -23.46
CA VAL A 865 -1.29 28.92 -24.24
C VAL A 865 -0.84 30.36 -24.34
N GLY A 866 0.43 30.62 -24.01
CA GLY A 866 1.00 31.97 -24.01
C GLY A 866 0.77 32.76 -22.71
N SER A 867 0.21 32.17 -21.69
CA SER A 867 0.01 32.81 -20.38
C SER A 867 0.60 31.99 -19.21
N GLN A 868 0.73 32.67 -18.08
CA GLN A 868 1.04 32.05 -16.77
C GLN A 868 0.02 32.60 -15.76
N PHE A 869 -0.42 31.78 -14.86
CA PHE A 869 -1.37 32.15 -13.81
C PHE A 869 -0.58 32.66 -12.59
N ASP A 870 -0.85 33.86 -12.14
CA ASP A 870 -0.32 34.43 -10.90
C ASP A 870 -1.19 34.07 -9.69
N THR A 871 -2.42 33.63 -9.92
CA THR A 871 -3.34 33.14 -8.90
C THR A 871 -3.92 31.79 -9.31
N ALA A 872 -3.91 30.83 -8.38
CA ALA A 872 -4.53 29.53 -8.53
C ALA A 872 -5.22 29.12 -7.22
N TYR A 873 -6.50 28.82 -7.32
CA TYR A 873 -7.37 28.36 -6.25
C TYR A 873 -7.90 26.99 -6.58
N LYS A 874 -7.85 26.03 -5.64
CA LYS A 874 -8.29 24.66 -5.85
C LYS A 874 -8.99 24.14 -4.61
N GLU A 875 -10.17 23.53 -4.75
CA GLU A 875 -10.85 22.80 -3.68
C GLU A 875 -11.01 23.61 -2.37
N GLY A 876 -11.32 24.88 -2.43
CA GLY A 876 -11.53 25.71 -1.26
C GLY A 876 -10.29 26.38 -0.69
N GLY A 877 -9.14 26.38 -1.39
CA GLY A 877 -7.90 26.99 -0.92
C GLY A 877 -7.03 27.58 -2.02
N TYR A 878 -6.34 28.70 -1.74
CA TYR A 878 -5.33 29.25 -2.61
C TYR A 878 -4.06 28.38 -2.60
N LEU A 879 -3.62 27.95 -3.77
CA LEU A 879 -2.30 27.36 -4.00
C LEU A 879 -1.27 28.45 -4.26
N LEU A 880 -1.69 29.50 -4.94
CA LEU A 880 -0.95 30.71 -5.30
C LEU A 880 -1.91 31.88 -5.31
N GLN A 881 -1.54 33.05 -4.78
CA GLN A 881 -2.32 34.29 -4.80
C GLN A 881 -1.39 35.46 -5.09
N ASP A 882 -1.61 36.18 -6.19
CA ASP A 882 -0.78 37.29 -6.65
C ASP A 882 0.71 36.94 -6.71
N GLY A 883 1.05 35.74 -7.15
CA GLY A 883 2.41 35.23 -7.22
C GLY A 883 3.03 34.82 -5.88
N VAL A 884 2.24 34.73 -4.80
CA VAL A 884 2.68 34.31 -3.46
C VAL A 884 2.10 32.96 -3.12
N ASP A 885 2.95 32.00 -2.72
CA ASP A 885 2.52 30.65 -2.30
C ASP A 885 2.04 30.62 -0.84
N ALA A 886 1.47 29.49 -0.42
CA ALA A 886 0.99 29.26 0.94
C ALA A 886 2.07 29.39 2.03
N PHE A 887 3.34 29.47 1.67
CA PHE A 887 4.49 29.67 2.58
C PHE A 887 5.04 31.10 2.57
N GLY A 888 4.43 32.00 1.78
CA GLY A 888 4.84 33.39 1.66
C GLY A 888 6.01 33.63 0.70
N THR A 889 6.32 32.66 -0.19
CA THR A 889 7.34 32.84 -1.23
C THR A 889 6.71 33.64 -2.39
N SER A 890 7.30 34.79 -2.74
CA SER A 890 6.83 35.68 -3.81
C SER A 890 7.51 35.41 -5.15
N GLY A 891 6.88 35.90 -6.24
CA GLY A 891 7.37 35.77 -7.61
C GLY A 891 7.11 34.39 -8.23
N GLY A 892 6.16 33.64 -7.68
CA GLY A 892 5.71 32.38 -8.22
C GLY A 892 4.67 32.55 -9.33
N GLY A 893 4.50 31.49 -10.14
CA GLY A 893 3.46 31.38 -11.16
C GLY A 893 3.18 29.88 -11.42
N THR A 894 2.00 29.58 -11.92
CA THR A 894 1.66 28.23 -12.37
C THR A 894 1.25 28.25 -13.84
N GLN A 895 1.52 27.17 -14.55
CA GLN A 895 1.21 27.02 -15.97
C GLN A 895 -0.08 26.24 -16.21
N ALA A 896 -0.53 25.45 -15.26
CA ALA A 896 -1.73 24.62 -15.37
C ALA A 896 -2.40 24.44 -14.01
N LEU A 897 -3.73 24.29 -14.03
CA LEU A 897 -4.54 23.84 -12.91
C LEU A 897 -4.95 22.38 -13.15
N ASP A 898 -4.48 21.49 -12.31
CA ASP A 898 -4.78 20.06 -12.37
C ASP A 898 -6.03 19.73 -11.55
N LEU A 899 -7.03 19.09 -12.18
CA LEU A 899 -8.31 18.73 -11.55
C LEU A 899 -8.66 17.29 -11.91
N SER A 900 -8.75 16.44 -10.91
CA SER A 900 -9.34 15.10 -11.07
C SER A 900 -10.86 15.20 -11.22
N ALA A 901 -11.54 14.11 -11.59
CA ALA A 901 -13.00 14.09 -11.68
C ALA A 901 -13.66 14.59 -10.38
N ALA A 902 -14.68 15.41 -10.50
CA ALA A 902 -15.41 16.13 -9.46
C ALA A 902 -14.58 17.20 -8.68
N GLN A 903 -13.39 17.58 -9.16
CA GLN A 903 -12.61 18.68 -8.58
C GLN A 903 -12.79 19.97 -9.36
N GLY A 904 -12.71 21.09 -8.63
CA GLY A 904 -12.82 22.41 -9.21
C GLY A 904 -11.88 23.44 -8.58
N GLY A 905 -11.76 24.59 -9.25
CA GLY A 905 -10.94 25.71 -8.82
C GLY A 905 -11.06 26.89 -9.77
N PHE A 906 -10.21 27.90 -9.62
CA PHE A 906 -10.04 28.96 -10.58
C PHE A 906 -8.58 29.37 -10.75
N VAL A 907 -8.31 30.02 -11.86
CA VAL A 907 -7.01 30.66 -12.15
C VAL A 907 -7.25 32.12 -12.53
N GLU A 908 -6.26 32.98 -12.23
CA GLU A 908 -6.25 34.37 -12.71
C GLU A 908 -4.95 34.67 -13.46
N MET A 909 -5.10 35.52 -14.46
CA MET A 909 -4.03 35.98 -15.32
C MET A 909 -4.31 37.36 -15.89
N VAL A 910 -3.28 38.05 -16.35
CA VAL A 910 -3.36 39.28 -17.12
C VAL A 910 -2.70 39.04 -18.47
N PHE A 911 -3.43 39.32 -19.55
CA PHE A 911 -2.88 39.29 -20.90
C PHE A 911 -2.18 40.63 -21.21
N THR A 912 -0.89 40.56 -21.47
CA THR A 912 -0.07 41.77 -21.72
C THR A 912 -0.10 42.26 -23.17
N GLU A 913 -0.49 41.40 -24.11
CA GLU A 913 -0.47 41.70 -25.54
C GLU A 913 -1.80 41.27 -26.20
N PRO A 914 -2.29 42.02 -27.18
CA PRO A 914 -3.43 41.60 -28.01
C PRO A 914 -3.07 40.34 -28.81
N GLY A 915 -4.03 39.44 -28.99
CA GLY A 915 -3.84 38.21 -29.74
C GLY A 915 -4.93 37.19 -29.50
N THR A 916 -4.76 36.01 -30.08
CA THR A 916 -5.64 34.86 -29.87
C THR A 916 -4.91 33.84 -28.98
N TYR A 917 -5.44 33.63 -27.80
CA TYR A 917 -4.91 32.70 -26.81
C TYR A 917 -5.79 31.44 -26.78
N THR A 918 -5.19 30.28 -26.89
CA THR A 918 -5.93 29.01 -26.86
C THR A 918 -5.95 28.45 -25.45
N PHE A 919 -7.11 28.16 -24.90
CA PHE A 919 -7.20 27.33 -23.68
C PHE A 919 -7.47 25.89 -24.05
N VAL A 920 -6.85 24.97 -23.28
CA VAL A 920 -6.88 23.53 -23.55
C VAL A 920 -6.89 22.73 -22.27
N ASN A 921 -7.39 21.48 -22.35
CA ASN A 921 -6.90 20.42 -21.48
C ASN A 921 -5.51 19.99 -21.99
N HIS A 922 -4.48 20.14 -21.20
CA HIS A 922 -3.10 19.79 -21.60
C HIS A 922 -2.86 18.26 -21.67
N ASN A 923 -3.82 17.42 -21.33
CA ASN A 923 -3.94 16.08 -21.88
C ASN A 923 -4.39 16.20 -23.35
N PHE A 924 -3.44 16.24 -24.26
CA PHE A 924 -3.69 16.54 -25.66
C PHE A 924 -4.67 15.57 -26.33
N ALA A 925 -4.74 14.32 -25.91
CA ALA A 925 -5.78 13.43 -26.39
C ALA A 925 -7.20 13.91 -26.05
N ALA A 926 -7.39 14.58 -24.90
CA ALA A 926 -8.65 15.22 -24.55
C ALA A 926 -8.89 16.52 -25.35
N ALA A 927 -7.84 17.33 -25.55
CA ALA A 927 -7.92 18.52 -26.40
C ALA A 927 -8.25 18.18 -27.85
N GLU A 928 -7.68 17.11 -28.39
CA GLU A 928 -7.97 16.60 -29.75
C GLU A 928 -9.39 16.06 -29.87
N ARG A 929 -9.98 15.58 -28.79
CA ARG A 929 -11.40 15.18 -28.69
C ARG A 929 -12.39 16.30 -28.38
N GLY A 930 -11.94 17.58 -28.40
CA GLY A 930 -12.80 18.75 -28.27
C GLY A 930 -12.57 19.63 -27.04
N ALA A 931 -11.76 19.23 -26.04
CA ALA A 931 -11.51 20.06 -24.85
C ALA A 931 -10.54 21.22 -25.13
N ARG A 932 -10.98 22.18 -25.98
CA ARG A 932 -10.22 23.38 -26.38
C ARG A 932 -11.15 24.54 -26.78
N GLY A 933 -10.63 25.75 -26.70
CA GLY A 933 -11.31 26.97 -27.15
C GLY A 933 -10.32 28.11 -27.22
N GLN A 934 -10.82 29.32 -27.52
CA GLN A 934 -10.02 30.54 -27.72
C GLN A 934 -10.49 31.69 -26.85
N ILE A 935 -9.55 32.58 -26.52
CA ILE A 935 -9.75 33.88 -25.92
C ILE A 935 -9.18 34.92 -26.90
N ILE A 936 -10.01 35.80 -27.42
CA ILE A 936 -9.54 36.90 -28.25
C ILE A 936 -9.27 38.12 -27.36
N VAL A 937 -8.03 38.50 -27.28
CA VAL A 937 -7.58 39.67 -26.53
C VAL A 937 -7.42 40.84 -27.51
N THR A 938 -8.18 41.92 -27.30
CA THR A 938 -8.07 43.13 -28.08
C THR A 938 -7.09 44.12 -27.45
N GLY A 939 -6.63 45.12 -28.24
CA GLY A 939 -5.84 46.22 -27.67
C GLY A 939 -6.68 47.09 -26.70
N GLU A 940 -6.00 47.96 -25.93
CA GLU A 940 -6.62 48.89 -24.98
C GLU A 940 -7.73 49.75 -25.59
#